data_63217fa1b784cc340cab8fe1101c93d2
#
_entry.id   63217fa1b784cc340cab8fe1101c93d2
#
_cell.length_a   1.000
_cell.length_b   1.000
_cell.length_c   1.000
_cell.angle_alpha   90.00
_cell.angle_beta   90.00
_cell.angle_gamma   90.00
#
_symmetry.space_group_name_H-M   'P 1'
#
loop_
_entity.id
_entity.type
_entity.pdbx_description
1 polymer ?
#
loop_
_entity_poly.entity_id
_entity_poly.type
_entity_poly.pdbx_seq_one_letter_code
_entity_poly.pdbx_strand_id
1 'polypeptide(L)'
;MYGLIPMSCRRSVLALPFLCAIAAAADLVDFNRDVRPILSDRCFGCHGPDANKGRKAGLRLDEFAGATKQLKSGDTAIVPGDLKRSAVIARLNNTDPDEVMPPPELHRPLSAAEKDILTRWIAQGAKYDPHWAFVSPKQHPAPPVKATDWPKDPLDRFILAKAEAAGLRPSAPADRATWLRRVSLVLTGLPPTPAEVEAFLGDQSADAFEKKVDALLASPRYGEHLAVAWMDLARYADTWGYTGDNRMFAWPWRDWVLRAFNENLPYDRFLTEQLAGDLLPDATQDQRVATAFNRLHRMTFEGGSIAEEFRQDGINDRVMTAGYAFMGLTVECARCHDHKYDPISQRDFYSLAAMFGDQNENGLLPYHGEVPPPFVRLFKSDEERAKERRLRDAVTAAERALSAVPPTEATISTVTVPTPVVHLPLETFTKSGVDNAIAGGKPAKFERRGAPEDLQLVPGVQGQAIKFDGDAGFILSDFRQIGRFDPLTFSAFLRLGEKNARATVLHSTGFYTGDGDATGIELLVDHGKLRWSMIHLWPNSAASIETVDELPVGAWRRVTGTYDGSSRAAGLHLYLDGREVPTKVIRDTLHAKPRDNALEIATRSRDAGFRNGSLDEIQVWRQALTGAEVATLHGLAPTTWPAGLAREHARLRADAAYATAWAALQKARRELAAHQETAPAFYAMEHSPLAPPTYVLTRGDYDKPEKDKLCPPGAPASVYPWDPKLSRDRLGLSRWLTDPRHPLTSRVIVNRLWAQVFGNGLVASTENFGLQSDDPTHPELLDTLAVDFVRGGWNTKALLRRLVLSATFRQASTPTAAAREKDPANRWLARGPVLRLTSEMIRDQALLAAGTLVEKVGGDSAQENARRRSLYTFRKRTAPPDSMLIFDAGSREVCQPRRLNTNTPLQALVLLNNPLFAESAQKLAAKVATVTSNPRDQIALAFRTVCTREARPTELTALERLYADQKALVAAEVPAPPPPAPDAKTKKAVAKPADPAMVALTRVCATVFASDAAVTSR
;
A
#
# COMPACT_ATOMS: atom_id res chain seq x y z
N MET A 1 -20.96 -78.89 -38.01
CA MET A 1 -20.23 -80.12 -38.50
C MET A 1 -18.87 -80.14 -37.80
N TYR A 2 -18.68 -81.18 -37.08
CA TYR A 2 -17.44 -81.88 -36.68
C TYR A 2 -16.23 -81.04 -36.32
N GLY A 3 -15.47 -81.31 -35.24
CA GLY A 3 -15.49 -82.49 -34.33
C GLY A 3 -14.31 -82.37 -33.30
N LEU A 4 -14.57 -82.99 -32.22
CA LEU A 4 -13.67 -83.24 -31.10
C LEU A 4 -12.39 -84.03 -31.47
N ILE A 5 -11.27 -83.93 -30.73
CA ILE A 5 -10.77 -84.89 -29.79
C ILE A 5 -9.45 -84.42 -29.12
N PRO A 6 -9.15 -84.84 -27.86
CA PRO A 6 -8.09 -84.26 -26.99
C PRO A 6 -6.78 -84.96 -27.04
N MET A 7 -5.71 -84.36 -26.62
CA MET A 7 -4.50 -85.06 -26.20
C MET A 7 -3.86 -84.51 -24.97
N SER A 8 -3.77 -85.32 -23.94
CA SER A 8 -3.05 -85.16 -22.68
C SER A 8 -1.53 -85.12 -22.90
N CYS A 9 -0.83 -84.17 -22.35
CA CYS A 9 0.62 -84.29 -22.17
C CYS A 9 1.01 -83.83 -20.78
N ARG A 10 1.49 -84.76 -19.96
CA ARG A 10 2.13 -84.52 -18.64
C ARG A 10 3.35 -83.63 -18.85
N ARG A 11 3.46 -82.57 -18.03
CA ARG A 11 4.71 -81.79 -17.92
C ARG A 11 5.16 -81.77 -16.45
N SER A 12 6.37 -82.14 -16.27
CA SER A 12 7.17 -82.10 -15.02
C SER A 12 7.39 -80.62 -14.59
N VAL A 13 7.08 -80.35 -13.34
CA VAL A 13 7.36 -79.06 -12.69
C VAL A 13 8.84 -79.05 -12.29
N LEU A 14 9.65 -78.24 -12.96
CA LEU A 14 10.94 -77.80 -12.43
C LEU A 14 10.69 -76.49 -11.63
N ALA A 15 10.80 -76.57 -10.31
CA ALA A 15 10.82 -75.42 -9.42
C ALA A 15 12.18 -74.70 -9.52
N LEU A 16 12.25 -73.58 -10.15
CA LEU A 16 13.33 -72.61 -9.99
C LEU A 16 13.01 -71.70 -8.77
N PRO A 17 13.94 -71.48 -7.83
CA PRO A 17 13.76 -70.54 -6.77
C PRO A 17 13.91 -69.14 -7.37
N PHE A 18 12.81 -68.37 -7.39
CA PHE A 18 12.85 -66.92 -7.58
C PHE A 18 13.51 -66.30 -6.32
N LEU A 19 14.80 -66.03 -6.36
CA LEU A 19 15.43 -65.09 -5.46
C LEU A 19 14.87 -63.73 -5.80
N CYS A 20 13.84 -63.29 -5.06
CA CYS A 20 13.40 -61.90 -5.00
C CYS A 20 14.52 -61.10 -4.31
N ALA A 21 15.44 -60.55 -5.08
CA ALA A 21 16.29 -59.45 -4.60
C ALA A 21 15.38 -58.30 -4.22
N ILE A 22 15.12 -58.11 -2.93
CA ILE A 22 14.64 -56.86 -2.38
C ILE A 22 15.79 -55.86 -2.59
N ALA A 23 15.85 -55.25 -3.76
CA ALA A 23 16.57 -54.01 -3.93
C ALA A 23 15.89 -53.02 -3.00
N ALA A 24 16.50 -52.67 -1.89
CA ALA A 24 16.14 -51.49 -1.12
C ALA A 24 16.05 -50.34 -2.13
N ALA A 25 14.85 -49.81 -2.32
CA ALA A 25 14.67 -48.61 -3.11
C ALA A 25 15.57 -47.53 -2.47
N ALA A 26 16.72 -47.29 -3.07
CA ALA A 26 17.58 -46.20 -2.64
C ALA A 26 16.68 -44.95 -2.62
N ASP A 27 16.51 -44.34 -1.43
CA ASP A 27 15.71 -43.12 -1.28
C ASP A 27 16.16 -42.10 -2.33
N LEU A 28 15.28 -41.80 -3.30
CA LEU A 28 15.52 -40.81 -4.32
C LEU A 28 15.70 -39.46 -3.63
N VAL A 29 16.83 -38.82 -3.90
CA VAL A 29 17.13 -37.50 -3.35
C VAL A 29 16.28 -36.46 -4.11
N ASP A 30 15.42 -35.77 -3.40
CA ASP A 30 14.61 -34.68 -3.97
C ASP A 30 15.40 -33.37 -3.99
N PHE A 31 15.44 -32.70 -5.13
CA PHE A 31 16.24 -31.50 -5.29
C PHE A 31 15.74 -30.34 -4.39
N ASN A 32 14.45 -30.11 -4.34
CA ASN A 32 13.89 -28.99 -3.57
C ASN A 32 13.92 -29.26 -2.05
N ARG A 33 13.62 -30.48 -1.62
CA ARG A 33 13.59 -30.85 -0.22
C ARG A 33 14.97 -31.07 0.40
N ASP A 34 15.87 -31.77 -0.32
CA ASP A 34 17.11 -32.29 0.27
C ASP A 34 18.35 -31.49 -0.15
N VAL A 35 18.42 -31.04 -1.44
CA VAL A 35 19.62 -30.46 -2.05
C VAL A 35 19.61 -28.94 -2.03
N ARG A 36 18.50 -28.33 -2.48
CA ARG A 36 18.37 -26.87 -2.60
C ARG A 36 18.64 -26.15 -1.28
N PRO A 37 18.13 -26.58 -0.10
CA PRO A 37 18.45 -25.94 1.18
C PRO A 37 19.94 -25.91 1.47
N ILE A 38 20.66 -27.01 1.17
CA ILE A 38 22.12 -27.11 1.35
C ILE A 38 22.83 -26.11 0.43
N LEU A 39 22.52 -26.12 -0.87
CA LEU A 39 23.15 -25.23 -1.86
C LEU A 39 22.85 -23.76 -1.55
N SER A 40 21.63 -23.44 -1.13
CA SER A 40 21.21 -22.06 -0.85
C SER A 40 21.93 -21.50 0.38
N ASP A 41 22.07 -22.27 1.45
CA ASP A 41 22.72 -21.82 2.68
C ASP A 41 24.26 -21.80 2.57
N ARG A 42 24.86 -22.76 1.86
CA ARG A 42 26.31 -22.96 1.84
C ARG A 42 27.01 -22.41 0.58
N CYS A 43 26.31 -22.35 -0.57
CA CYS A 43 26.95 -22.13 -1.88
C CYS A 43 26.44 -20.86 -2.60
N PHE A 44 25.14 -20.54 -2.54
CA PHE A 44 24.56 -19.44 -3.34
C PHE A 44 25.07 -18.06 -2.96
N GLY A 45 25.66 -17.87 -1.79
CA GLY A 45 26.33 -16.63 -1.41
C GLY A 45 27.46 -16.21 -2.35
N CYS A 46 28.13 -17.20 -3.01
CA CYS A 46 29.21 -16.98 -3.97
C CYS A 46 28.92 -17.57 -5.36
N HIS A 47 28.01 -18.55 -5.46
CA HIS A 47 27.71 -19.30 -6.68
C HIS A 47 26.21 -19.31 -7.01
N GLY A 48 25.48 -18.30 -6.59
CA GLY A 48 24.03 -18.15 -6.78
C GLY A 48 23.64 -17.12 -7.82
N PRO A 49 22.39 -16.64 -7.80
CA PRO A 49 21.84 -15.71 -8.78
C PRO A 49 22.48 -14.30 -8.74
N ASP A 50 22.94 -13.82 -7.58
CA ASP A 50 23.52 -12.47 -7.42
C ASP A 50 24.85 -12.33 -8.18
N ALA A 51 24.82 -11.55 -9.27
CA ALA A 51 26.01 -11.27 -10.08
C ALA A 51 26.86 -10.11 -9.51
N ASN A 52 26.29 -9.25 -8.68
CA ASN A 52 26.89 -7.97 -8.27
C ASN A 52 27.98 -8.14 -7.21
N LYS A 53 27.96 -9.22 -6.42
CA LYS A 53 28.99 -9.54 -5.42
C LYS A 53 30.20 -10.30 -5.97
N GLY A 54 30.40 -10.29 -7.29
CA GLY A 54 31.53 -10.97 -7.91
C GLY A 54 31.37 -12.50 -7.82
N ARG A 55 30.43 -13.04 -8.58
CA ARG A 55 30.23 -14.49 -8.72
C ARG A 55 31.57 -15.19 -8.93
N LYS A 56 31.97 -15.98 -7.95
CA LYS A 56 33.26 -16.66 -7.94
C LYS A 56 33.31 -17.70 -9.08
N ALA A 57 34.42 -17.70 -9.82
CA ALA A 57 34.69 -18.56 -10.99
C ALA A 57 33.59 -18.49 -12.09
N GLY A 58 32.68 -17.54 -12.06
CA GLY A 58 31.54 -17.49 -12.98
C GLY A 58 30.58 -18.66 -12.87
N LEU A 59 30.64 -19.42 -11.75
CA LEU A 59 29.84 -20.63 -11.50
C LEU A 59 28.45 -20.23 -10.95
N ARG A 60 27.39 -20.88 -11.46
CA ARG A 60 26.01 -20.84 -10.96
C ARG A 60 25.56 -22.25 -10.54
N LEU A 61 25.32 -22.45 -9.26
CA LEU A 61 24.79 -23.70 -8.72
C LEU A 61 23.27 -23.67 -8.49
N ASP A 62 22.65 -22.52 -8.74
CA ASP A 62 21.21 -22.34 -8.64
C ASP A 62 20.44 -22.78 -9.89
N GLU A 63 21.14 -22.98 -11.02
CA GLU A 63 20.55 -23.43 -12.28
C GLU A 63 21.38 -24.57 -12.93
N PHE A 64 20.68 -25.52 -13.55
CA PHE A 64 21.30 -26.68 -14.18
C PHE A 64 22.35 -26.30 -15.24
N ALA A 65 21.99 -25.39 -16.16
CA ALA A 65 22.89 -24.96 -17.23
C ALA A 65 24.19 -24.30 -16.71
N GLY A 66 24.09 -23.54 -15.60
CA GLY A 66 25.23 -22.90 -14.97
C GLY A 66 26.13 -23.86 -14.21
N ALA A 67 25.52 -24.87 -13.55
CA ALA A 67 26.24 -25.89 -12.78
C ALA A 67 26.95 -26.92 -13.65
N THR A 68 26.43 -27.20 -14.84
CA THR A 68 26.94 -28.25 -15.75
C THR A 68 27.83 -27.72 -16.89
N LYS A 69 27.95 -26.38 -17.02
CA LYS A 69 28.86 -25.82 -18.04
C LYS A 69 30.34 -25.97 -17.65
N GLN A 70 31.21 -26.08 -18.64
CA GLN A 70 32.65 -26.01 -18.40
C GLN A 70 33.06 -24.61 -17.94
N LEU A 71 33.82 -24.53 -16.87
CA LEU A 71 34.36 -23.29 -16.30
C LEU A 71 35.67 -22.89 -17.04
N LYS A 72 36.15 -21.66 -16.80
CA LYS A 72 37.41 -21.17 -17.38
C LYS A 72 38.63 -21.98 -16.93
N SER A 73 38.56 -22.69 -15.80
CA SER A 73 39.59 -23.63 -15.34
C SER A 73 39.64 -24.92 -16.16
N GLY A 74 38.69 -25.18 -17.02
CA GLY A 74 38.52 -26.46 -17.71
C GLY A 74 37.63 -27.47 -16.96
N ASP A 75 37.35 -27.24 -15.71
CA ASP A 75 36.51 -28.12 -14.86
C ASP A 75 35.02 -27.94 -15.14
N THR A 76 34.23 -28.93 -14.78
CA THR A 76 32.76 -28.86 -14.70
C THR A 76 32.34 -29.09 -13.25
N ALA A 77 31.57 -28.10 -12.69
CA ALA A 77 31.22 -28.20 -11.28
C ALA A 77 30.37 -29.46 -10.96
N ILE A 78 29.36 -29.74 -11.79
CA ILE A 78 28.53 -30.94 -11.68
C ILE A 78 28.44 -31.64 -13.02
N VAL A 79 28.84 -32.91 -13.06
CA VAL A 79 28.61 -33.81 -14.18
C VAL A 79 27.56 -34.83 -13.77
N PRO A 80 26.32 -34.77 -14.30
CA PRO A 80 25.25 -35.66 -13.90
C PRO A 80 25.61 -37.13 -13.99
N GLY A 81 25.46 -37.86 -12.90
CA GLY A 81 25.78 -39.28 -12.81
C GLY A 81 27.27 -39.62 -12.63
N ASP A 82 28.20 -38.65 -12.74
CA ASP A 82 29.63 -38.86 -12.67
C ASP A 82 30.31 -38.11 -11.52
N LEU A 83 30.51 -38.80 -10.40
CA LEU A 83 31.15 -38.26 -9.20
C LEU A 83 32.63 -37.90 -9.41
N LYS A 84 33.34 -38.63 -10.27
CA LYS A 84 34.78 -38.43 -10.49
C LYS A 84 35.06 -37.17 -11.31
N ARG A 85 34.18 -36.82 -12.24
CA ARG A 85 34.29 -35.66 -13.09
C ARG A 85 33.60 -34.44 -12.53
N SER A 86 32.85 -34.57 -11.41
CA SER A 86 32.19 -33.48 -10.74
C SER A 86 33.14 -32.74 -9.80
N ALA A 87 33.66 -31.57 -10.21
CA ALA A 87 34.61 -30.79 -9.42
C ALA A 87 34.10 -30.44 -8.02
N VAL A 88 32.78 -30.26 -7.85
CA VAL A 88 32.19 -30.02 -6.52
C VAL A 88 32.49 -31.12 -5.52
N ILE A 89 32.51 -32.42 -5.93
CA ILE A 89 32.81 -33.54 -5.04
C ILE A 89 34.26 -33.52 -4.56
N ALA A 90 35.20 -33.17 -5.45
CA ALA A 90 36.59 -33.00 -5.07
C ALA A 90 36.77 -31.86 -4.07
N ARG A 91 36.09 -30.72 -4.29
CA ARG A 91 36.14 -29.53 -3.43
C ARG A 91 35.45 -29.76 -2.05
N LEU A 92 34.35 -30.51 -1.98
CA LEU A 92 33.68 -30.85 -0.74
C LEU A 92 34.52 -31.73 0.19
N ASN A 93 35.41 -32.57 -0.37
CA ASN A 93 36.23 -33.55 0.33
C ASN A 93 37.72 -33.14 0.42
N ASN A 94 38.05 -31.94 -0.06
CA ASN A 94 39.43 -31.46 0.07
C ASN A 94 39.75 -31.09 1.53
N THR A 95 41.01 -31.25 1.92
CA THR A 95 41.56 -30.87 3.25
C THR A 95 42.40 -29.59 3.21
N ASP A 96 42.74 -29.11 2.01
CA ASP A 96 43.42 -27.84 1.83
C ASP A 96 42.43 -26.69 2.08
N PRO A 97 42.71 -25.77 3.02
CA PRO A 97 41.88 -24.61 3.31
C PRO A 97 41.60 -23.70 2.07
N ASP A 98 42.52 -23.62 1.14
CA ASP A 98 42.36 -22.79 -0.07
C ASP A 98 41.51 -23.46 -1.16
N GLU A 99 41.28 -24.76 -1.06
CA GLU A 99 40.61 -25.56 -2.04
C GLU A 99 39.25 -26.11 -1.57
N VAL A 100 39.06 -26.24 -0.28
CA VAL A 100 37.82 -26.80 0.28
C VAL A 100 36.65 -25.87 0.12
N MET A 101 35.45 -26.43 -0.16
CA MET A 101 34.21 -25.66 -0.27
C MET A 101 33.16 -26.21 0.69
N PRO A 102 32.45 -25.32 1.43
CA PRO A 102 32.65 -23.87 1.55
C PRO A 102 33.99 -23.49 2.19
N PRO A 103 34.54 -22.29 1.89
CA PRO A 103 35.79 -21.84 2.51
C PRO A 103 35.67 -21.74 4.05
N PRO A 104 36.75 -22.10 4.81
CA PRO A 104 36.71 -22.10 6.28
C PRO A 104 36.31 -20.75 6.91
N GLU A 105 36.66 -19.62 6.28
CA GLU A 105 36.35 -18.29 6.77
C GLU A 105 34.84 -18.02 6.88
N LEU A 106 34.00 -18.76 6.17
CA LEU A 106 32.55 -18.63 6.27
C LEU A 106 31.97 -19.24 7.55
N HIS A 107 32.80 -20.04 8.32
CA HIS A 107 32.38 -20.75 9.53
C HIS A 107 31.09 -21.58 9.35
N ARG A 108 30.87 -22.13 8.15
CA ARG A 108 29.71 -22.93 7.76
C ARG A 108 30.07 -24.23 7.05
N PRO A 109 30.84 -25.15 7.69
CA PRO A 109 31.20 -26.43 7.07
C PRO A 109 29.96 -27.29 6.81
N LEU A 110 30.04 -28.12 5.78
CA LEU A 110 29.01 -29.14 5.52
C LEU A 110 29.17 -30.30 6.50
N SER A 111 28.05 -30.77 7.05
CA SER A 111 28.00 -32.00 7.80
C SER A 111 28.23 -33.22 6.90
N ALA A 112 28.60 -34.35 7.47
CA ALA A 112 28.74 -35.62 6.73
C ALA A 112 27.43 -36.04 6.03
N ALA A 113 26.28 -35.77 6.64
CA ALA A 113 24.96 -36.06 6.06
C ALA A 113 24.66 -35.16 4.85
N GLU A 114 25.00 -33.87 4.91
CA GLU A 114 24.82 -32.95 3.80
C GLU A 114 25.72 -33.33 2.61
N LYS A 115 26.97 -33.72 2.87
CA LYS A 115 27.87 -34.21 1.83
C LYS A 115 27.34 -35.50 1.18
N ASP A 116 26.79 -36.42 1.98
CA ASP A 116 26.17 -37.68 1.47
C ASP A 116 24.97 -37.37 0.56
N ILE A 117 24.08 -36.47 0.96
CA ILE A 117 22.95 -36.01 0.14
C ILE A 117 23.41 -35.50 -1.21
N LEU A 118 24.37 -34.54 -1.24
CA LEU A 118 24.89 -34.01 -2.48
C LEU A 118 25.55 -35.07 -3.36
N THR A 119 26.28 -36.02 -2.75
CA THR A 119 26.93 -37.10 -3.45
C THR A 119 25.92 -38.05 -4.09
N ARG A 120 24.91 -38.48 -3.36
CA ARG A 120 23.82 -39.33 -3.87
C ARG A 120 23.03 -38.65 -4.96
N TRP A 121 22.71 -37.37 -4.78
CA TRP A 121 21.99 -36.56 -5.79
C TRP A 121 22.74 -36.49 -7.12
N ILE A 122 24.07 -36.23 -7.08
CA ILE A 122 24.87 -36.18 -8.31
C ILE A 122 24.94 -37.59 -8.94
N ALA A 123 25.13 -38.66 -8.13
CA ALA A 123 25.13 -40.03 -8.63
C ALA A 123 23.80 -40.43 -9.29
N GLN A 124 22.67 -39.91 -8.80
CA GLN A 124 21.33 -40.11 -9.33
C GLN A 124 21.00 -39.22 -10.55
N GLY A 125 21.99 -38.47 -11.07
CA GLY A 125 21.83 -37.71 -12.30
C GLY A 125 21.66 -36.20 -12.08
N ALA A 126 21.84 -35.66 -10.88
CA ALA A 126 21.80 -34.24 -10.52
C ALA A 126 20.57 -33.52 -11.11
N LYS A 127 19.39 -34.10 -10.94
CA LYS A 127 18.16 -33.53 -11.48
C LYS A 127 17.79 -32.25 -10.73
N TYR A 128 17.72 -31.12 -11.45
CA TYR A 128 17.19 -29.86 -10.95
C TYR A 128 15.70 -29.81 -11.19
N ASP A 129 14.94 -29.59 -10.13
CA ASP A 129 13.50 -29.39 -10.23
C ASP A 129 13.16 -27.91 -9.93
N PRO A 130 12.24 -27.27 -10.69
CA PRO A 130 11.78 -25.92 -10.38
C PRO A 130 11.20 -25.88 -8.98
N HIS A 131 11.40 -24.76 -8.29
CA HIS A 131 10.78 -24.57 -6.95
C HIS A 131 9.26 -24.53 -7.09
N TRP A 132 8.56 -25.17 -6.16
CA TRP A 132 7.09 -25.29 -6.18
C TRP A 132 6.38 -23.94 -6.34
N ALA A 133 6.93 -22.87 -5.73
CA ALA A 133 6.35 -21.53 -5.76
C ALA A 133 6.38 -20.88 -7.15
N PHE A 134 7.26 -21.30 -8.05
CA PHE A 134 7.41 -20.75 -9.41
C PHE A 134 6.81 -21.66 -10.50
N VAL A 135 6.07 -22.68 -10.09
CA VAL A 135 5.34 -23.58 -11.00
C VAL A 135 3.83 -23.33 -10.84
N SER A 136 3.11 -23.21 -11.95
CA SER A 136 1.65 -23.03 -11.93
C SER A 136 0.95 -24.11 -11.10
N PRO A 137 -0.02 -23.77 -10.23
CA PRO A 137 -0.74 -24.72 -9.42
C PRO A 137 -1.52 -25.72 -10.28
N LYS A 138 -1.60 -26.97 -9.80
CA LYS A 138 -2.27 -28.07 -10.50
C LYS A 138 -3.40 -28.67 -9.67
N GLN A 139 -4.41 -29.21 -10.32
CA GLN A 139 -5.43 -30.01 -9.66
C GLN A 139 -4.86 -31.38 -9.35
N HIS A 140 -5.02 -31.82 -8.10
CA HIS A 140 -4.61 -33.17 -7.67
C HIS A 140 -5.84 -34.00 -7.27
N PRO A 141 -5.88 -35.28 -7.60
CA PRO A 141 -6.93 -36.16 -7.12
C PRO A 141 -6.83 -36.33 -5.60
N ALA A 142 -7.98 -36.40 -4.93
CA ALA A 142 -8.00 -36.65 -3.50
C ALA A 142 -7.39 -38.02 -3.19
N PRO A 143 -6.41 -38.13 -2.28
CA PRO A 143 -5.71 -39.40 -2.01
C PRO A 143 -6.64 -40.42 -1.37
N PRO A 144 -6.36 -41.75 -1.54
CA PRO A 144 -7.05 -42.80 -0.81
C PRO A 144 -6.70 -42.70 0.69
N VAL A 145 -7.68 -43.01 1.55
CA VAL A 145 -7.56 -42.96 3.01
C VAL A 145 -8.15 -44.23 3.62
N LYS A 146 -7.71 -44.61 4.82
CA LYS A 146 -8.21 -45.79 5.52
C LYS A 146 -9.57 -45.53 6.19
N ALA A 147 -9.73 -44.36 6.84
CA ALA A 147 -10.98 -43.98 7.51
C ALA A 147 -11.90 -43.23 6.52
N THR A 148 -12.56 -43.98 5.64
CA THR A 148 -13.38 -43.42 4.51
C THR A 148 -14.59 -42.65 4.97
N ASP A 149 -15.12 -42.85 6.17
CA ASP A 149 -16.35 -42.25 6.71
C ASP A 149 -16.07 -40.90 7.42
N TRP A 150 -14.80 -40.57 7.70
CA TRP A 150 -14.43 -39.33 8.40
C TRP A 150 -14.50 -38.09 7.52
N PRO A 151 -14.01 -38.11 6.25
CA PRO A 151 -14.01 -36.91 5.39
C PRO A 151 -15.43 -36.42 5.08
N LYS A 152 -15.65 -35.08 5.23
CA LYS A 152 -16.88 -34.38 4.80
C LYS A 152 -16.70 -33.63 3.51
N ASP A 153 -15.46 -33.25 3.19
CA ASP A 153 -15.05 -32.56 1.97
C ASP A 153 -13.82 -33.26 1.38
N PRO A 154 -13.58 -33.24 0.07
CA PRO A 154 -12.38 -33.78 -0.55
C PRO A 154 -11.07 -33.25 0.11
N LEU A 155 -11.03 -32.02 0.63
CA LEU A 155 -9.86 -31.47 1.34
C LEU A 155 -9.47 -32.31 2.56
N ASP A 156 -10.45 -32.89 3.27
CA ASP A 156 -10.20 -33.71 4.46
C ASP A 156 -9.39 -34.98 4.16
N ARG A 157 -9.48 -35.47 2.92
CA ARG A 157 -8.72 -36.67 2.50
C ARG A 157 -7.21 -36.37 2.42
N PHE A 158 -6.82 -35.19 1.96
CA PHE A 158 -5.40 -34.77 1.95
C PHE A 158 -4.84 -34.66 3.37
N ILE A 159 -5.63 -34.10 4.30
CA ILE A 159 -5.25 -34.00 5.70
C ILE A 159 -5.14 -35.38 6.34
N LEU A 160 -6.18 -36.20 6.15
CA LEU A 160 -6.24 -37.53 6.72
C LEU A 160 -5.11 -38.46 6.22
N ALA A 161 -4.81 -38.41 4.93
CA ALA A 161 -3.73 -39.23 4.35
C ALA A 161 -2.37 -38.89 4.98
N LYS A 162 -2.06 -37.63 5.22
CA LYS A 162 -0.81 -37.21 5.92
C LYS A 162 -0.82 -37.61 7.39
N ALA A 163 -1.94 -37.45 8.09
CA ALA A 163 -2.07 -37.91 9.48
C ALA A 163 -1.91 -39.43 9.60
N GLU A 164 -2.55 -40.20 8.73
CA GLU A 164 -2.42 -41.67 8.70
C GLU A 164 -1.00 -42.11 8.37
N ALA A 165 -0.29 -41.44 7.46
CA ALA A 165 1.11 -41.69 7.15
C ALA A 165 2.03 -41.43 8.36
N ALA A 166 1.70 -40.43 9.19
CA ALA A 166 2.39 -40.13 10.44
C ALA A 166 1.97 -41.06 11.61
N GLY A 167 1.06 -42.02 11.36
CA GLY A 167 0.53 -42.92 12.39
C GLY A 167 -0.37 -42.21 13.40
N LEU A 168 -1.03 -41.10 12.98
CA LEU A 168 -1.97 -40.33 13.77
C LEU A 168 -3.42 -40.64 13.35
N ARG A 169 -4.35 -40.41 14.28
CA ARG A 169 -5.79 -40.51 14.04
C ARG A 169 -6.42 -39.14 14.36
N PRO A 170 -7.43 -38.72 13.59
CA PRO A 170 -8.18 -37.49 13.89
C PRO A 170 -8.80 -37.54 15.29
N SER A 171 -8.85 -36.39 15.95
CA SER A 171 -9.60 -36.22 17.19
C SER A 171 -11.11 -36.38 16.95
N ALA A 172 -11.86 -36.76 18.02
CA ALA A 172 -13.31 -36.74 17.97
C ALA A 172 -13.84 -35.34 17.58
N PRO A 173 -15.09 -35.25 17.07
CA PRO A 173 -15.70 -33.93 16.84
C PRO A 173 -15.76 -33.10 18.12
N ALA A 174 -15.55 -31.80 18.01
CA ALA A 174 -15.81 -30.82 19.07
C ALA A 174 -17.32 -30.82 19.43
N ASP A 175 -17.65 -30.49 20.69
CA ASP A 175 -19.04 -30.22 21.05
C ASP A 175 -19.58 -28.99 20.27
N ARG A 176 -20.91 -28.89 20.16
CA ARG A 176 -21.59 -27.87 19.38
C ARG A 176 -21.29 -26.45 19.85
N ALA A 177 -21.18 -26.20 21.17
CA ALA A 177 -20.89 -24.88 21.73
C ALA A 177 -19.43 -24.46 21.41
N THR A 178 -18.48 -25.37 21.57
CA THR A 178 -17.08 -25.17 21.19
C THR A 178 -16.92 -24.86 19.70
N TRP A 179 -17.56 -25.64 18.81
CA TRP A 179 -17.56 -25.36 17.39
C TRP A 179 -18.17 -24.00 17.05
N LEU A 180 -19.32 -23.66 17.66
CA LEU A 180 -20.00 -22.39 17.45
C LEU A 180 -19.12 -21.21 17.85
N ARG A 181 -18.45 -21.25 19.02
CA ARG A 181 -17.51 -20.22 19.44
C ARG A 181 -16.40 -20.06 18.42
N ARG A 182 -15.78 -21.16 17.99
CA ARG A 182 -14.68 -21.16 17.04
C ARG A 182 -15.07 -20.55 15.71
N VAL A 183 -16.16 -21.00 15.11
CA VAL A 183 -16.61 -20.49 13.80
C VAL A 183 -17.04 -19.03 13.87
N SER A 184 -17.70 -18.60 14.96
CA SER A 184 -18.09 -17.18 15.16
C SER A 184 -16.86 -16.28 15.26
N LEU A 185 -15.84 -16.67 16.03
CA LEU A 185 -14.58 -15.92 16.16
C LEU A 185 -13.82 -15.88 14.84
N VAL A 186 -13.74 -16.97 14.10
CA VAL A 186 -13.03 -17.05 12.81
C VAL A 186 -13.69 -16.21 11.72
N LEU A 187 -15.03 -16.19 11.67
CA LEU A 187 -15.76 -15.49 10.60
C LEU A 187 -16.12 -14.04 10.94
N THR A 188 -16.33 -13.72 12.24
CA THR A 188 -16.84 -12.39 12.63
C THR A 188 -15.96 -11.66 13.66
N GLY A 189 -14.95 -12.33 14.23
CA GLY A 189 -14.08 -11.78 15.26
C GLY A 189 -14.77 -11.56 16.62
N LEU A 190 -15.99 -12.05 16.79
CA LEU A 190 -16.77 -11.95 18.01
C LEU A 190 -17.29 -13.32 18.44
N PRO A 191 -17.35 -13.62 19.75
CA PRO A 191 -18.04 -14.82 20.23
C PRO A 191 -19.55 -14.69 20.03
N PRO A 192 -20.29 -15.82 19.97
CA PRO A 192 -21.74 -15.77 19.95
C PRO A 192 -22.29 -15.29 21.30
N THR A 193 -23.45 -14.64 21.28
CA THR A 193 -24.19 -14.28 22.46
C THR A 193 -24.83 -15.52 23.14
N PRO A 194 -25.17 -15.48 24.44
CA PRO A 194 -25.85 -16.60 25.09
C PRO A 194 -27.13 -17.04 24.37
N ALA A 195 -27.93 -16.11 23.85
CA ALA A 195 -29.12 -16.43 23.07
C ALA A 195 -28.82 -17.14 21.75
N GLU A 196 -27.75 -16.75 21.05
CA GLU A 196 -27.30 -17.45 19.84
C GLU A 196 -26.79 -18.86 20.13
N VAL A 197 -26.16 -19.05 21.29
CA VAL A 197 -25.73 -20.38 21.76
C VAL A 197 -26.95 -21.28 22.02
N GLU A 198 -27.93 -20.80 22.77
CA GLU A 198 -29.16 -21.54 23.07
C GLU A 198 -29.96 -21.90 21.82
N ALA A 199 -30.11 -20.94 20.90
CA ALA A 199 -30.77 -21.16 19.62
C ALA A 199 -30.07 -22.25 18.77
N PHE A 200 -28.73 -22.20 18.68
CA PHE A 200 -27.97 -23.18 17.90
C PHE A 200 -27.96 -24.56 18.57
N LEU A 201 -27.87 -24.63 19.90
CA LEU A 201 -27.92 -25.91 20.60
C LEU A 201 -29.29 -26.57 20.50
N GLY A 202 -30.37 -25.77 20.44
CA GLY A 202 -31.74 -26.23 20.23
C GLY A 202 -32.08 -26.67 18.80
N ASP A 203 -31.34 -26.17 17.80
CA ASP A 203 -31.57 -26.53 16.38
C ASP A 203 -31.01 -27.93 16.08
N GLN A 204 -31.90 -28.90 15.90
CA GLN A 204 -31.59 -30.31 15.60
C GLN A 204 -31.70 -30.61 14.09
N SER A 205 -31.87 -29.61 13.23
CA SER A 205 -31.93 -29.83 11.79
C SER A 205 -30.60 -30.36 11.23
N ALA A 206 -30.68 -31.18 10.21
CA ALA A 206 -29.50 -31.79 9.58
C ALA A 206 -28.50 -30.74 9.01
N ASP A 207 -29.01 -29.57 8.62
CA ASP A 207 -28.29 -28.45 8.04
C ASP A 207 -28.01 -27.29 9.03
N ALA A 208 -28.12 -27.52 10.34
CA ALA A 208 -27.95 -26.52 11.40
C ALA A 208 -26.57 -25.83 11.33
N PHE A 209 -25.50 -26.59 11.00
CA PHE A 209 -24.15 -26.07 10.86
C PHE A 209 -24.01 -25.14 9.64
N GLU A 210 -24.56 -25.57 8.49
CA GLU A 210 -24.56 -24.84 7.24
C GLU A 210 -25.32 -23.54 7.37
N LYS A 211 -26.55 -23.57 7.92
CA LYS A 211 -27.38 -22.38 8.21
C LYS A 211 -26.64 -21.37 9.12
N LYS A 212 -25.95 -21.85 10.15
CA LYS A 212 -25.19 -20.97 11.05
C LYS A 212 -24.00 -20.33 10.35
N VAL A 213 -23.25 -21.07 9.53
CA VAL A 213 -22.15 -20.53 8.75
C VAL A 213 -22.65 -19.49 7.75
N ASP A 214 -23.73 -19.77 7.03
CA ASP A 214 -24.30 -18.86 6.05
C ASP A 214 -24.80 -17.55 6.72
N ALA A 215 -25.41 -17.64 7.90
CA ALA A 215 -25.79 -16.48 8.70
C ALA A 215 -24.58 -15.63 9.15
N LEU A 216 -23.48 -16.25 9.57
CA LEU A 216 -22.25 -15.56 9.95
C LEU A 216 -21.59 -14.87 8.75
N LEU A 217 -21.55 -15.53 7.58
CA LEU A 217 -21.01 -14.97 6.33
C LEU A 217 -21.88 -13.82 5.76
N ALA A 218 -23.18 -13.80 6.08
CA ALA A 218 -24.10 -12.72 5.71
C ALA A 218 -24.02 -11.51 6.67
N SER A 219 -23.45 -11.68 7.86
CA SER A 219 -23.33 -10.63 8.86
C SER A 219 -22.36 -9.53 8.42
N PRO A 220 -22.66 -8.22 8.65
CA PRO A 220 -21.71 -7.14 8.40
C PRO A 220 -20.42 -7.27 9.23
N ARG A 221 -20.45 -7.99 10.36
CA ARG A 221 -19.30 -8.29 11.21
C ARG A 221 -18.22 -9.12 10.47
N TYR A 222 -18.60 -9.85 9.41
CA TYR A 222 -17.68 -10.61 8.56
C TYR A 222 -16.66 -9.69 7.86
N GLY A 223 -17.11 -8.67 7.15
CA GLY A 223 -16.21 -7.73 6.49
C GLY A 223 -15.35 -6.95 7.48
N GLU A 224 -15.91 -6.57 8.65
CA GLU A 224 -15.15 -5.91 9.71
C GLU A 224 -13.99 -6.77 10.22
N HIS A 225 -14.19 -8.08 10.35
CA HIS A 225 -13.17 -9.00 10.83
C HIS A 225 -12.07 -9.25 9.79
N LEU A 226 -12.45 -9.54 8.53
CA LEU A 226 -11.47 -9.78 7.46
C LEU A 226 -10.62 -8.55 7.15
N ALA A 227 -11.21 -7.36 7.25
CA ALA A 227 -10.50 -6.11 7.01
C ALA A 227 -9.31 -5.89 7.96
N VAL A 228 -9.34 -6.41 9.19
CA VAL A 228 -8.26 -6.21 10.18
C VAL A 228 -6.91 -6.68 9.63
N ALA A 229 -6.85 -7.92 9.13
CA ALA A 229 -5.62 -8.47 8.55
C ALA A 229 -5.21 -7.75 7.25
N TRP A 230 -6.20 -7.34 6.45
CA TRP A 230 -5.93 -6.58 5.23
C TRP A 230 -5.41 -5.17 5.51
N MET A 231 -5.85 -4.54 6.59
CA MET A 231 -5.34 -3.25 7.05
C MET A 231 -3.87 -3.32 7.50
N ASP A 232 -3.41 -4.44 8.05
CA ASP A 232 -1.99 -4.65 8.37
C ASP A 232 -1.13 -4.75 7.11
N LEU A 233 -1.59 -5.49 6.11
CA LEU A 233 -0.93 -5.57 4.80
C LEU A 233 -0.88 -4.20 4.11
N ALA A 234 -1.97 -3.45 4.17
CA ALA A 234 -2.10 -2.14 3.54
C ALA A 234 -1.43 -1.00 4.32
N ARG A 235 -0.81 -1.25 5.48
CA ARG A 235 -0.20 -0.20 6.33
C ARG A 235 -1.21 0.85 6.79
N TYR A 236 -2.50 0.49 6.94
CA TYR A 236 -3.55 1.44 7.32
C TYR A 236 -3.28 2.10 8.68
N ALA A 237 -3.29 3.42 8.71
CA ALA A 237 -3.29 4.23 9.92
C ALA A 237 -4.12 5.50 9.71
N ASP A 238 -4.42 6.22 10.79
CA ASP A 238 -5.15 7.48 10.74
C ASP A 238 -4.22 8.70 10.76
N THR A 239 -2.89 8.47 10.62
CA THR A 239 -1.85 9.49 10.55
C THR A 239 -0.76 9.09 9.55
N TRP A 240 0.03 10.08 9.09
CA TRP A 240 1.05 9.90 8.06
C TRP A 240 2.35 9.24 8.55
N GLY A 241 2.66 9.38 9.84
CA GLY A 241 3.93 8.92 10.41
C GLY A 241 5.00 10.01 10.43
N TYR A 242 6.24 9.59 10.66
CA TYR A 242 7.38 10.46 10.91
C TYR A 242 7.15 11.40 12.12
N THR A 243 8.00 12.39 12.33
CA THR A 243 7.95 13.27 13.52
C THR A 243 6.68 14.13 13.55
N GLY A 244 6.25 14.63 12.40
CA GLY A 244 5.07 15.47 12.30
C GLY A 244 3.75 14.72 12.53
N ASP A 245 3.68 13.49 12.13
CA ASP A 245 2.58 12.52 12.27
C ASP A 245 1.16 13.11 12.24
N ASN A 246 0.91 13.96 11.24
CA ASN A 246 -0.37 14.63 11.05
C ASN A 246 -1.47 13.63 10.65
N ARG A 247 -2.72 14.02 10.93
CA ARG A 247 -3.90 13.22 10.63
C ARG A 247 -4.03 12.90 9.15
N MET A 248 -4.34 11.64 8.86
CA MET A 248 -4.62 11.08 7.55
C MET A 248 -6.08 10.57 7.52
N PHE A 249 -6.89 11.04 6.60
CA PHE A 249 -8.29 10.61 6.48
C PHE A 249 -8.38 9.30 5.67
N ALA A 250 -7.87 8.19 6.22
CA ALA A 250 -7.78 6.91 5.51
C ALA A 250 -9.09 6.09 5.51
N TRP A 251 -10.05 6.43 6.37
CA TRP A 251 -11.28 5.65 6.59
C TRP A 251 -12.14 5.39 5.34
N PRO A 252 -12.20 6.23 4.28
CA PRO A 252 -12.99 5.90 3.10
C PRO A 252 -12.50 4.62 2.39
N TRP A 253 -11.17 4.39 2.34
CA TRP A 253 -10.60 3.16 1.82
C TRP A 253 -10.92 1.96 2.72
N ARG A 254 -10.79 2.09 4.05
CA ARG A 254 -11.19 1.03 4.98
C ARG A 254 -12.64 0.63 4.76
N ASP A 255 -13.54 1.60 4.64
CA ASP A 255 -14.97 1.35 4.45
C ASP A 255 -15.25 0.69 3.09
N TRP A 256 -14.49 1.02 2.05
CA TRP A 256 -14.50 0.30 0.78
C TRP A 256 -14.10 -1.18 0.97
N VAL A 257 -13.02 -1.46 1.71
CA VAL A 257 -12.59 -2.84 2.01
C VAL A 257 -13.68 -3.62 2.73
N LEU A 258 -14.34 -2.99 3.74
CA LEU A 258 -15.45 -3.61 4.47
C LEU A 258 -16.59 -4.02 3.53
N ARG A 259 -17.02 -3.11 2.65
CA ARG A 259 -18.06 -3.38 1.66
C ARG A 259 -17.65 -4.49 0.70
N ALA A 260 -16.44 -4.42 0.17
CA ALA A 260 -15.92 -5.40 -0.78
C ALA A 260 -15.95 -6.83 -0.21
N PHE A 261 -15.55 -7.03 1.05
CA PHE A 261 -15.67 -8.34 1.70
C PHE A 261 -17.13 -8.73 1.98
N ASN A 262 -17.97 -7.81 2.47
CA ASN A 262 -19.38 -8.10 2.76
C ASN A 262 -20.19 -8.45 1.51
N GLU A 263 -19.93 -7.76 0.41
CA GLU A 263 -20.55 -8.01 -0.90
C GLU A 263 -19.90 -9.19 -1.64
N ASN A 264 -18.85 -9.78 -1.04
CA ASN A 264 -18.11 -10.90 -1.64
C ASN A 264 -17.54 -10.55 -3.01
N LEU A 265 -16.95 -9.33 -3.14
CA LEU A 265 -16.26 -8.94 -4.37
C LEU A 265 -15.24 -10.01 -4.74
N PRO A 266 -15.25 -10.57 -5.97
CA PRO A 266 -14.26 -11.55 -6.40
C PRO A 266 -12.84 -11.05 -6.15
N TYR A 267 -11.95 -11.91 -5.62
CA TYR A 267 -10.63 -11.48 -5.15
C TYR A 267 -9.74 -10.92 -6.28
N ASP A 268 -9.89 -11.42 -7.51
CA ASP A 268 -9.22 -10.87 -8.69
C ASP A 268 -9.64 -9.41 -8.96
N ARG A 269 -10.94 -9.09 -8.82
CA ARG A 269 -11.44 -7.71 -8.91
C ARG A 269 -11.00 -6.88 -7.71
N PHE A 270 -11.07 -7.43 -6.50
CA PHE A 270 -10.61 -6.78 -5.27
C PHE A 270 -9.13 -6.35 -5.37
N LEU A 271 -8.27 -7.22 -5.92
CA LEU A 271 -6.87 -6.94 -6.22
C LEU A 271 -6.74 -5.86 -7.30
N THR A 272 -7.44 -6.04 -8.42
CA THR A 272 -7.37 -5.14 -9.57
C THR A 272 -7.81 -3.72 -9.21
N GLU A 273 -8.91 -3.56 -8.48
CA GLU A 273 -9.43 -2.25 -8.10
C GLU A 273 -8.46 -1.52 -7.15
N GLN A 274 -7.74 -2.24 -6.28
CA GLN A 274 -6.73 -1.63 -5.41
C GLN A 274 -5.43 -1.24 -6.15
N LEU A 275 -4.98 -2.04 -7.11
CA LEU A 275 -3.78 -1.71 -7.88
C LEU A 275 -4.04 -0.67 -8.97
N ALA A 276 -5.17 -0.75 -9.66
CA ALA A 276 -5.41 -0.09 -10.92
C ALA A 276 -6.88 0.36 -11.14
N GLY A 277 -7.61 0.62 -10.06
CA GLY A 277 -9.01 1.03 -10.14
C GLY A 277 -9.23 2.33 -10.93
N ASP A 278 -8.23 3.22 -10.94
CA ASP A 278 -8.21 4.46 -11.73
C ASP A 278 -8.02 4.24 -13.23
N LEU A 279 -7.46 3.09 -13.64
CA LEU A 279 -7.19 2.71 -15.03
C LEU A 279 -8.33 1.87 -15.65
N LEU A 280 -9.36 1.54 -14.88
CA LEU A 280 -10.52 0.82 -15.42
C LEU A 280 -11.35 1.73 -16.33
N PRO A 281 -11.95 1.20 -17.40
CA PRO A 281 -12.88 1.96 -18.21
C PRO A 281 -14.01 2.53 -17.34
N ASP A 282 -14.32 3.81 -17.53
CA ASP A 282 -15.36 4.54 -16.77
C ASP A 282 -15.26 4.38 -15.26
N ALA A 283 -14.02 4.41 -14.73
CA ALA A 283 -13.69 4.17 -13.33
C ALA A 283 -14.60 4.96 -12.36
N THR A 284 -15.31 4.22 -11.52
CA THR A 284 -16.20 4.78 -10.50
C THR A 284 -15.42 5.46 -9.37
N GLN A 285 -16.10 6.27 -8.54
CA GLN A 285 -15.50 6.87 -7.35
C GLN A 285 -14.93 5.78 -6.42
N ASP A 286 -15.67 4.68 -6.19
CA ASP A 286 -15.25 3.58 -5.32
C ASP A 286 -14.01 2.85 -5.85
N GLN A 287 -13.91 2.62 -7.15
CA GLN A 287 -12.74 2.04 -7.79
C GLN A 287 -11.49 2.93 -7.65
N ARG A 288 -11.67 4.26 -7.76
CA ARG A 288 -10.58 5.22 -7.50
C ARG A 288 -10.19 5.25 -6.02
N VAL A 289 -11.17 5.21 -5.09
CA VAL A 289 -10.92 5.11 -3.63
C VAL A 289 -10.12 3.84 -3.30
N ALA A 290 -10.40 2.72 -3.96
CA ALA A 290 -9.68 1.46 -3.77
C ALA A 290 -8.17 1.61 -3.98
N THR A 291 -7.74 2.45 -4.94
CA THR A 291 -6.32 2.66 -5.27
C THR A 291 -5.52 3.32 -4.15
N ALA A 292 -6.19 3.89 -3.14
CA ALA A 292 -5.51 4.41 -1.96
C ALA A 292 -4.67 3.36 -1.22
N PHE A 293 -4.92 2.05 -1.42
CA PHE A 293 -4.03 0.98 -1.01
C PHE A 293 -2.55 1.29 -1.30
N ASN A 294 -2.27 1.86 -2.47
CA ASN A 294 -0.92 2.25 -2.89
C ASN A 294 -0.42 3.55 -2.22
N ARG A 295 -1.30 4.32 -1.55
CA ARG A 295 -1.00 5.63 -0.98
C ARG A 295 -0.99 5.65 0.56
N LEU A 296 -1.17 4.49 1.22
CA LEU A 296 -1.17 4.35 2.68
C LEU A 296 0.24 4.26 3.31
N HIS A 297 1.31 4.53 2.56
CA HIS A 297 2.67 4.61 3.08
C HIS A 297 2.89 5.88 3.91
N ARG A 298 4.02 5.92 4.63
CA ARG A 298 4.42 7.11 5.40
C ARG A 298 4.81 8.26 4.47
N MET A 299 4.49 9.49 4.89
CA MET A 299 4.93 10.71 4.22
C MET A 299 5.29 11.79 5.26
N THR A 300 6.22 12.67 4.93
CA THR A 300 6.67 13.76 5.80
C THR A 300 6.46 15.13 5.16
N PHE A 301 6.46 16.18 5.99
CA PHE A 301 6.55 17.59 5.57
C PHE A 301 7.66 18.33 6.31
N GLU A 302 8.59 17.60 6.94
CA GLU A 302 9.67 18.19 7.73
C GLU A 302 10.62 19.02 6.89
N GLY A 303 11.00 20.20 7.40
CA GLY A 303 11.95 21.08 6.73
C GLY A 303 13.31 20.40 6.57
N GLY A 304 13.89 20.50 5.39
CA GLY A 304 15.15 19.83 5.04
C GLY A 304 14.98 18.42 4.44
N SER A 305 13.77 17.88 4.44
CA SER A 305 13.48 16.63 3.73
C SER A 305 13.62 16.82 2.22
N ILE A 306 14.15 15.80 1.53
CA ILE A 306 14.38 15.83 0.08
C ILE A 306 13.22 15.13 -0.63
N ALA A 307 12.45 15.88 -1.43
CA ALA A 307 11.25 15.38 -2.08
C ALA A 307 11.47 14.11 -2.91
N GLU A 308 12.58 14.02 -3.66
CA GLU A 308 12.88 12.86 -4.49
C GLU A 308 13.21 11.61 -3.65
N GLU A 309 13.88 11.77 -2.50
CA GLU A 309 14.14 10.67 -1.56
C GLU A 309 12.83 10.03 -1.10
N PHE A 310 11.89 10.85 -0.59
CA PHE A 310 10.60 10.36 -0.10
C PHE A 310 9.67 9.87 -1.22
N ARG A 311 9.80 10.42 -2.44
CA ARG A 311 9.09 9.89 -3.61
C ARG A 311 9.58 8.48 -3.95
N GLN A 312 10.89 8.25 -3.95
CA GLN A 312 11.47 6.93 -4.19
C GLN A 312 11.12 5.95 -3.07
N ASP A 313 11.12 6.40 -1.82
CA ASP A 313 10.69 5.55 -0.70
C ASP A 313 9.22 5.15 -0.80
N GLY A 314 8.34 6.06 -1.23
CA GLY A 314 6.94 5.74 -1.51
C GLY A 314 6.76 4.71 -2.62
N ILE A 315 7.53 4.82 -3.71
CA ILE A 315 7.52 3.84 -4.82
C ILE A 315 8.03 2.48 -4.33
N ASN A 316 9.15 2.46 -3.60
CA ASN A 316 9.73 1.23 -3.05
C ASN A 316 8.74 0.53 -2.11
N ASP A 317 8.07 1.27 -1.22
CA ASP A 317 7.04 0.74 -0.32
C ASP A 317 5.88 0.09 -1.10
N ARG A 318 5.44 0.68 -2.23
CA ARG A 318 4.40 0.10 -3.10
C ARG A 318 4.84 -1.22 -3.71
N VAL A 319 6.07 -1.29 -4.24
CA VAL A 319 6.65 -2.52 -4.81
C VAL A 319 6.73 -3.61 -3.75
N MET A 320 7.28 -3.29 -2.57
CA MET A 320 7.39 -4.22 -1.45
C MET A 320 6.02 -4.71 -1.00
N THR A 321 5.06 -3.79 -0.83
CA THR A 321 3.69 -4.14 -0.44
C THR A 321 3.01 -5.05 -1.45
N ALA A 322 3.16 -4.78 -2.76
CA ALA A 322 2.63 -5.65 -3.81
C ALA A 322 3.29 -7.03 -3.79
N GLY A 323 4.61 -7.09 -3.56
CA GLY A 323 5.38 -8.32 -3.36
C GLY A 323 4.82 -9.16 -2.22
N TYR A 324 4.72 -8.59 -1.04
CA TYR A 324 4.19 -9.28 0.14
C TYR A 324 2.71 -9.61 0.01
N ALA A 325 1.88 -8.65 -0.42
CA ALA A 325 0.43 -8.82 -0.42
C ALA A 325 -0.07 -9.81 -1.47
N PHE A 326 0.52 -9.82 -2.65
CA PHE A 326 -0.02 -10.57 -3.80
C PHE A 326 0.85 -11.72 -4.28
N MET A 327 2.17 -11.63 -4.07
CA MET A 327 3.12 -12.68 -4.49
C MET A 327 3.68 -13.50 -3.33
N GLY A 328 3.61 -12.99 -2.09
CA GLY A 328 4.29 -13.63 -0.95
C GLY A 328 5.80 -13.69 -1.16
N LEU A 329 6.41 -12.66 -1.72
CA LEU A 329 7.84 -12.58 -2.00
C LEU A 329 8.49 -11.37 -1.33
N THR A 330 9.72 -11.58 -0.85
CA THR A 330 10.57 -10.56 -0.24
C THR A 330 11.37 -9.80 -1.30
N VAL A 331 10.68 -9.07 -2.18
CA VAL A 331 11.31 -8.37 -3.34
C VAL A 331 12.25 -7.24 -2.93
N GLU A 332 12.24 -6.82 -1.67
CA GLU A 332 13.01 -5.69 -1.13
C GLU A 332 14.52 -5.83 -1.33
N CYS A 333 15.07 -7.04 -1.21
CA CYS A 333 16.49 -7.29 -1.40
C CYS A 333 16.98 -6.86 -2.81
N ALA A 334 16.07 -6.95 -3.79
CA ALA A 334 16.38 -6.59 -5.19
C ALA A 334 16.43 -5.07 -5.42
N ARG A 335 16.14 -4.22 -4.44
CA ARG A 335 16.33 -2.76 -4.51
C ARG A 335 17.80 -2.37 -4.70
N CYS A 336 18.73 -3.06 -3.99
CA CYS A 336 20.14 -2.68 -3.91
C CYS A 336 21.06 -3.54 -4.79
N HIS A 337 20.69 -4.79 -5.03
CA HIS A 337 21.44 -5.79 -5.82
C HIS A 337 20.47 -6.89 -6.24
N ASP A 338 20.87 -7.79 -7.16
CA ASP A 338 20.04 -8.95 -7.50
C ASP A 338 19.69 -9.73 -6.23
N HIS A 339 18.45 -10.25 -6.14
CA HIS A 339 17.99 -10.97 -4.96
C HIS A 339 18.94 -12.15 -4.66
N LYS A 340 19.33 -12.31 -3.39
CA LYS A 340 20.38 -13.26 -3.01
C LYS A 340 20.02 -14.72 -3.31
N TYR A 341 18.75 -15.07 -3.21
CA TYR A 341 18.23 -16.43 -3.33
C TYR A 341 17.23 -16.58 -4.47
N ASP A 342 16.22 -15.72 -4.52
CA ASP A 342 15.16 -15.80 -5.50
C ASP A 342 15.62 -15.27 -6.87
N PRO A 343 15.06 -15.78 -7.97
CA PRO A 343 15.47 -15.39 -9.31
C PRO A 343 14.87 -14.02 -9.73
N ILE A 344 15.07 -13.00 -8.88
CA ILE A 344 14.59 -11.63 -9.09
C ILE A 344 15.82 -10.72 -9.19
N SER A 345 16.00 -10.10 -10.34
CA SER A 345 17.10 -9.15 -10.54
C SER A 345 16.77 -7.77 -10.00
N GLN A 346 17.80 -6.94 -9.77
CA GLN A 346 17.63 -5.53 -9.44
C GLN A 346 16.83 -4.82 -10.55
N ARG A 347 17.05 -5.18 -11.82
CA ARG A 347 16.28 -4.65 -12.94
C ARG A 347 14.79 -5.00 -12.86
N ASP A 348 14.43 -6.20 -12.42
CA ASP A 348 13.03 -6.60 -12.21
C ASP A 348 12.36 -5.73 -11.15
N PHE A 349 13.07 -5.43 -10.05
CA PHE A 349 12.57 -4.52 -9.02
C PHE A 349 12.26 -3.13 -9.59
N TYR A 350 13.18 -2.53 -10.36
CA TYR A 350 12.95 -1.21 -10.95
C TYR A 350 11.94 -1.24 -12.11
N SER A 351 11.76 -2.36 -12.78
CA SER A 351 10.68 -2.53 -13.76
C SER A 351 9.30 -2.57 -13.09
N LEU A 352 9.18 -3.20 -11.90
CA LEU A 352 7.98 -3.08 -11.06
C LEU A 352 7.81 -1.65 -10.53
N ALA A 353 8.90 -1.01 -10.07
CA ALA A 353 8.89 0.38 -9.60
C ALA A 353 8.39 1.35 -10.67
N ALA A 354 8.72 1.12 -11.94
CA ALA A 354 8.25 1.92 -13.06
C ALA A 354 6.71 1.90 -13.23
N MET A 355 6.03 0.83 -12.80
CA MET A 355 4.56 0.77 -12.80
C MET A 355 3.94 1.60 -11.68
N PHE A 356 4.62 1.76 -10.54
CA PHE A 356 4.15 2.53 -9.38
C PHE A 356 4.66 3.96 -9.37
N GLY A 357 5.68 4.28 -10.14
CA GLY A 357 6.19 5.62 -10.39
C GLY A 357 5.49 6.37 -11.52
N ASP A 358 4.39 5.82 -12.05
CA ASP A 358 3.62 6.32 -13.18
C ASP A 358 2.76 7.56 -12.89
N GLN A 359 3.00 8.23 -11.78
CA GLN A 359 2.26 9.41 -11.36
C GLN A 359 3.19 10.58 -11.04
N ASN A 360 2.64 11.80 -11.19
CA ASN A 360 3.34 13.00 -10.79
C ASN A 360 3.09 13.26 -9.30
N GLU A 361 4.00 12.87 -8.42
CA GLU A 361 3.92 13.14 -6.99
C GLU A 361 5.21 13.82 -6.48
N ASN A 362 5.09 14.62 -5.45
CA ASN A 362 6.22 15.32 -4.86
C ASN A 362 7.05 14.42 -3.93
N GLY A 363 6.41 13.50 -3.21
CA GLY A 363 7.04 12.72 -2.15
C GLY A 363 6.84 13.32 -0.75
N LEU A 364 6.63 14.63 -0.65
CA LEU A 364 6.37 15.33 0.60
C LEU A 364 4.90 15.71 0.75
N LEU A 365 4.45 15.85 2.00
CA LEU A 365 3.14 16.41 2.32
C LEU A 365 3.14 17.93 2.19
N PRO A 366 2.03 18.54 1.74
CA PRO A 366 1.85 19.98 1.80
C PRO A 366 1.85 20.50 3.24
N TYR A 367 2.56 21.62 3.50
CA TYR A 367 2.64 22.24 4.84
C TYR A 367 1.28 22.66 5.41
N HIS A 368 0.32 22.97 4.57
CA HIS A 368 -0.98 23.52 4.96
C HIS A 368 -2.08 22.47 5.13
N GLY A 369 -1.75 21.18 5.23
CA GLY A 369 -2.69 20.10 5.54
C GLY A 369 -3.64 19.72 4.42
N GLU A 370 -3.37 20.14 3.19
CA GLU A 370 -4.12 19.70 2.00
C GLU A 370 -3.83 18.23 1.69
N VAL A 371 -4.81 17.56 1.06
CA VAL A 371 -4.62 16.19 0.59
C VAL A 371 -3.61 16.19 -0.55
N PRO A 372 -2.49 15.44 -0.43
CA PRO A 372 -1.48 15.40 -1.49
C PRO A 372 -2.06 14.75 -2.76
N PRO A 373 -2.02 15.47 -3.90
CA PRO A 373 -2.45 14.88 -5.17
C PRO A 373 -1.53 13.70 -5.58
N PRO A 374 -2.00 12.81 -6.47
CA PRO A 374 -3.34 12.80 -7.06
C PRO A 374 -4.43 12.42 -6.07
N PHE A 375 -5.67 12.87 -6.32
CA PHE A 375 -6.82 12.61 -5.45
C PHE A 375 -8.13 12.44 -6.23
N VAL A 376 -9.12 11.83 -5.58
CA VAL A 376 -10.51 11.77 -6.02
C VAL A 376 -11.40 12.65 -5.13
N ARG A 377 -12.44 13.26 -5.70
CA ARG A 377 -13.47 13.99 -4.93
C ARG A 377 -14.54 13.02 -4.45
N LEU A 378 -14.85 13.07 -3.15
CA LEU A 378 -15.82 12.17 -2.52
C LEU A 378 -17.22 12.82 -2.47
N PHE A 379 -18.02 12.55 -3.47
CA PHE A 379 -19.44 12.90 -3.47
C PHE A 379 -20.24 11.91 -2.63
N LYS A 380 -21.14 12.43 -1.76
CA LYS A 380 -21.85 11.63 -0.77
C LYS A 380 -23.07 10.93 -1.34
N SER A 381 -23.70 11.50 -2.37
CA SER A 381 -24.94 10.98 -2.95
C SER A 381 -24.82 10.68 -4.43
N ASP A 382 -25.71 9.82 -4.95
CA ASP A 382 -25.82 9.54 -6.40
C ASP A 382 -26.22 10.80 -7.17
N GLU A 383 -27.01 11.68 -6.56
CA GLU A 383 -27.39 12.97 -7.15
C GLU A 383 -26.20 13.87 -7.38
N GLU A 384 -25.30 14.01 -6.37
CA GLU A 384 -24.07 14.80 -6.49
C GLU A 384 -23.15 14.21 -7.58
N ARG A 385 -22.99 12.90 -7.62
CA ARG A 385 -22.24 12.19 -8.67
C ARG A 385 -22.84 12.37 -10.06
N ALA A 386 -24.17 12.31 -10.16
CA ALA A 386 -24.86 12.57 -11.42
C ALA A 386 -24.74 14.02 -11.87
N LYS A 387 -24.76 14.97 -10.93
CA LYS A 387 -24.53 16.40 -11.23
C LYS A 387 -23.11 16.61 -11.74
N GLU A 388 -22.11 16.02 -11.13
CA GLU A 388 -20.71 16.08 -11.57
C GLU A 388 -20.56 15.57 -13.01
N ARG A 389 -21.15 14.42 -13.35
CA ARG A 389 -21.15 13.90 -14.73
C ARG A 389 -21.80 14.88 -15.72
N ARG A 390 -23.00 15.40 -15.41
CA ARG A 390 -23.67 16.39 -16.28
C ARG A 390 -22.82 17.64 -16.52
N LEU A 391 -22.09 18.11 -15.49
CA LEU A 391 -21.20 19.27 -15.62
C LEU A 391 -19.95 18.96 -16.47
N ARG A 392 -19.41 17.75 -16.40
CA ARG A 392 -18.34 17.29 -17.31
C ARG A 392 -18.83 17.22 -18.76
N ASP A 393 -20.02 16.68 -18.98
CA ASP A 393 -20.64 16.59 -20.30
C ASP A 393 -20.88 18.00 -20.88
N ALA A 394 -21.29 18.98 -20.05
CA ALA A 394 -21.45 20.36 -20.44
C ALA A 394 -20.12 21.02 -20.86
N VAL A 395 -19.02 20.73 -20.16
CA VAL A 395 -17.68 21.20 -20.57
C VAL A 395 -17.31 20.62 -21.93
N THR A 396 -17.47 19.28 -22.10
CA THR A 396 -17.18 18.62 -23.37
C THR A 396 -18.02 19.17 -24.53
N ALA A 397 -19.30 19.43 -24.29
CA ALA A 397 -20.19 20.04 -25.28
C ALA A 397 -19.74 21.46 -25.64
N ALA A 398 -19.34 22.28 -24.66
CA ALA A 398 -18.85 23.63 -24.90
C ALA A 398 -17.50 23.64 -25.64
N GLU A 399 -16.60 22.68 -25.38
CA GLU A 399 -15.34 22.51 -26.13
C GLU A 399 -15.61 22.16 -27.60
N ARG A 400 -16.55 21.28 -27.87
CA ARG A 400 -17.00 20.98 -29.24
C ARG A 400 -17.59 22.19 -29.92
N ALA A 401 -18.44 22.95 -29.23
CA ALA A 401 -19.05 24.17 -29.77
C ALA A 401 -18.00 25.23 -30.13
N LEU A 402 -17.00 25.42 -29.28
CA LEU A 402 -15.87 26.35 -29.55
C LEU A 402 -15.05 25.87 -30.76
N SER A 403 -14.78 24.59 -30.87
CA SER A 403 -14.04 23.99 -32.00
C SER A 403 -14.82 24.10 -33.33
N ALA A 404 -16.14 24.12 -33.26
CA ALA A 404 -17.03 24.26 -34.44
C ALA A 404 -17.19 25.67 -34.94
N VAL A 405 -16.71 26.71 -34.19
CA VAL A 405 -16.76 28.09 -34.67
C VAL A 405 -15.85 28.26 -35.91
N PRO A 406 -16.35 28.68 -37.05
CA PRO A 406 -15.57 28.81 -38.29
C PRO A 406 -14.37 29.77 -38.08
N PRO A 407 -13.27 29.59 -38.82
CA PRO A 407 -12.17 30.53 -38.82
C PRO A 407 -12.66 31.92 -39.26
N THR A 408 -12.21 32.99 -38.57
CA THR A 408 -12.53 34.36 -39.02
C THR A 408 -11.69 34.71 -40.25
N GLU A 409 -12.34 35.34 -41.23
CA GLU A 409 -11.68 35.90 -42.44
C GLU A 409 -11.24 37.36 -42.24
N ALA A 410 -11.65 37.99 -41.10
CA ALA A 410 -11.30 39.35 -40.79
C ALA A 410 -9.78 39.50 -40.57
N THR A 411 -9.21 40.56 -41.15
CA THR A 411 -7.82 40.95 -40.90
C THR A 411 -7.84 42.32 -40.25
N ILE A 412 -7.01 42.53 -39.23
CA ILE A 412 -6.84 43.80 -38.51
C ILE A 412 -5.46 44.36 -38.85
N SER A 413 -5.44 45.58 -39.35
CA SER A 413 -4.19 46.25 -39.75
C SER A 413 -3.55 47.09 -38.64
N THR A 414 -4.33 47.42 -37.60
CA THR A 414 -3.84 48.14 -36.40
C THR A 414 -4.21 47.41 -35.14
N VAL A 415 -3.23 47.18 -34.30
CA VAL A 415 -3.37 46.53 -33.01
C VAL A 415 -2.93 47.49 -31.92
N THR A 416 -3.82 47.73 -30.96
CA THR A 416 -3.52 48.52 -29.77
C THR A 416 -3.23 47.61 -28.61
N VAL A 417 -2.07 47.78 -27.98
CA VAL A 417 -1.73 47.05 -26.76
C VAL A 417 -2.53 47.68 -25.60
N PRO A 418 -3.28 46.86 -24.84
CA PRO A 418 -4.00 47.33 -23.67
C PRO A 418 -3.05 47.94 -22.62
N THR A 419 -3.52 48.89 -21.81
CA THR A 419 -2.73 49.44 -20.71
C THR A 419 -2.45 48.37 -19.65
N PRO A 420 -1.20 48.17 -19.20
CA PRO A 420 -0.87 47.24 -18.13
C PRO A 420 -1.44 47.73 -16.79
N VAL A 421 -1.65 46.78 -15.83
CA VAL A 421 -2.06 47.12 -14.46
C VAL A 421 -0.84 47.37 -13.55
N VAL A 422 0.33 46.95 -13.99
CA VAL A 422 1.64 47.25 -13.36
C VAL A 422 2.62 47.58 -14.45
N HIS A 423 3.38 48.69 -14.25
CA HIS A 423 4.52 49.05 -15.07
C HIS A 423 5.65 49.57 -14.18
N LEU A 424 6.74 48.81 -14.09
CA LEU A 424 7.95 49.15 -13.35
C LEU A 424 9.07 49.41 -14.37
N PRO A 425 9.39 50.69 -14.68
CA PRO A 425 10.43 51.03 -15.65
C PRO A 425 11.85 50.64 -15.20
N LEU A 426 12.08 50.52 -13.88
CA LEU A 426 13.37 50.17 -13.25
C LEU A 426 14.48 51.21 -13.45
N GLU A 427 14.14 52.45 -13.76
CA GLU A 427 15.09 53.56 -13.95
C GLU A 427 15.83 53.93 -12.65
N THR A 428 15.16 53.77 -11.51
CA THR A 428 15.68 54.06 -10.18
C THR A 428 15.05 53.12 -9.15
N PHE A 429 15.73 52.95 -8.05
CA PHE A 429 15.17 52.29 -6.87
C PHE A 429 15.61 53.02 -5.59
N THR A 430 14.84 52.83 -4.52
CA THR A 430 15.10 53.37 -3.19
C THR A 430 15.05 52.25 -2.16
N LYS A 431 15.39 52.61 -0.90
CA LYS A 431 15.21 51.65 0.22
C LYS A 431 13.76 51.23 0.44
N SER A 432 12.78 51.95 -0.12
CA SER A 432 11.34 51.64 -0.07
C SER A 432 10.86 50.79 -1.26
N GLY A 433 11.63 50.70 -2.35
CA GLY A 433 11.28 49.91 -3.53
C GLY A 433 11.40 50.66 -4.84
N VAL A 434 10.60 50.27 -5.83
CA VAL A 434 10.50 50.84 -7.20
C VAL A 434 9.11 51.38 -7.44
N ASP A 435 9.01 52.56 -8.10
CA ASP A 435 7.73 53.15 -8.43
C ASP A 435 7.00 52.43 -9.56
N ASN A 436 5.68 52.42 -9.49
CA ASN A 436 4.79 51.95 -10.55
C ASN A 436 4.34 53.13 -11.38
N ALA A 437 4.69 53.15 -12.66
CA ALA A 437 4.36 54.25 -13.59
C ALA A 437 2.87 54.35 -13.95
N ILE A 438 2.04 53.36 -13.56
CA ILE A 438 0.60 53.39 -13.78
C ILE A 438 -0.06 54.37 -12.79
N ALA A 439 -0.91 55.25 -13.27
CA ALA A 439 -1.64 56.22 -12.43
C ALA A 439 -2.46 55.49 -11.34
N GLY A 440 -2.17 55.82 -10.05
CA GLY A 440 -2.78 55.14 -8.91
C GLY A 440 -2.21 53.75 -8.60
N GLY A 441 -1.22 53.30 -9.37
CA GLY A 441 -0.50 52.06 -9.11
C GLY A 441 0.36 52.16 -7.87
N LYS A 442 0.38 51.09 -7.04
CA LYS A 442 1.24 51.06 -5.85
C LYS A 442 2.67 50.65 -6.22
N PRO A 443 3.68 51.22 -5.56
CA PRO A 443 5.08 50.82 -5.82
C PRO A 443 5.34 49.38 -5.43
N ALA A 444 6.28 48.74 -6.11
CA ALA A 444 6.86 47.46 -5.69
C ALA A 444 7.81 47.71 -4.52
N LYS A 445 7.51 47.11 -3.36
CA LYS A 445 8.33 47.28 -2.15
C LYS A 445 9.57 46.41 -2.22
N PHE A 446 10.64 46.87 -1.58
CA PHE A 446 11.85 46.09 -1.44
C PHE A 446 11.57 44.83 -0.58
N GLU A 447 12.02 43.65 -1.02
CA GLU A 447 11.94 42.43 -0.26
C GLU A 447 13.11 42.31 0.74
N ARG A 448 12.82 41.93 1.97
CA ARG A 448 13.75 42.00 3.11
C ARG A 448 14.89 40.97 3.13
N ARG A 449 15.05 40.14 2.10
CA ARG A 449 16.01 39.04 2.13
C ARG A 449 17.44 39.42 1.77
N GLY A 450 17.61 40.50 0.99
CA GLY A 450 18.88 41.12 0.66
C GLY A 450 18.94 42.56 1.14
N ALA A 451 19.99 43.28 0.85
CA ALA A 451 20.14 44.71 1.11
C ALA A 451 19.94 45.52 -0.20
N PRO A 452 19.32 46.71 -0.16
CA PRO A 452 19.22 47.55 -1.34
C PRO A 452 20.58 47.85 -2.03
N GLU A 453 21.64 47.84 -1.21
CA GLU A 453 23.02 48.07 -1.66
C GLU A 453 23.57 46.90 -2.54
N ASP A 454 22.93 45.76 -2.52
CA ASP A 454 23.30 44.57 -3.33
C ASP A 454 22.77 44.71 -4.78
N LEU A 455 21.84 45.62 -5.05
CA LEU A 455 21.33 45.90 -6.38
C LEU A 455 22.17 46.99 -7.08
N GLN A 456 22.32 46.85 -8.39
CA GLN A 456 23.09 47.78 -9.23
C GLN A 456 22.26 48.31 -10.38
N LEU A 457 22.30 49.62 -10.58
CA LEU A 457 21.84 50.24 -11.83
C LEU A 457 22.86 49.96 -12.92
N VAL A 458 22.39 49.47 -14.05
CA VAL A 458 23.19 49.20 -15.27
C VAL A 458 22.48 49.78 -16.50
N PRO A 459 23.18 50.04 -17.62
CA PRO A 459 22.51 50.43 -18.84
C PRO A 459 21.44 49.42 -19.27
N GLY A 460 20.18 49.93 -19.41
CA GLY A 460 19.00 49.18 -19.82
C GLY A 460 18.76 49.18 -21.32
N VAL A 461 17.60 48.69 -21.73
CA VAL A 461 17.09 48.82 -23.10
C VAL A 461 16.48 50.22 -23.27
N GLN A 462 15.84 50.71 -22.20
CA GLN A 462 15.37 52.07 -22.09
C GLN A 462 15.97 52.66 -20.79
N GLY A 463 16.83 53.68 -20.92
CA GLY A 463 17.49 54.31 -19.79
C GLY A 463 18.33 53.37 -18.91
N GLN A 464 17.92 53.11 -17.68
CA GLN A 464 18.57 52.25 -16.72
C GLN A 464 17.81 50.93 -16.53
N ALA A 465 18.47 49.92 -16.04
CA ALA A 465 17.94 48.65 -15.63
C ALA A 465 18.51 48.23 -14.27
N ILE A 466 17.89 47.30 -13.57
CA ILE A 466 18.40 46.75 -12.31
C ILE A 466 19.07 45.41 -12.55
N LYS A 467 20.33 45.27 -12.10
CA LYS A 467 21.06 44.01 -12.01
C LYS A 467 20.88 43.45 -10.62
N PHE A 468 20.49 42.17 -10.53
CA PHE A 468 20.18 41.46 -9.31
C PHE A 468 21.36 40.57 -8.89
N ASP A 469 21.51 40.38 -7.58
CA ASP A 469 22.51 39.55 -6.93
C ASP A 469 22.02 38.09 -6.65
N GLY A 470 20.70 37.87 -6.72
CA GLY A 470 20.03 36.61 -6.43
C GLY A 470 19.33 36.54 -5.07
N ASP A 471 19.60 37.51 -4.16
CA ASP A 471 18.98 37.54 -2.83
C ASP A 471 18.01 38.70 -2.67
N ALA A 472 18.31 39.86 -3.29
CA ALA A 472 17.49 41.06 -3.25
C ALA A 472 16.45 41.07 -4.38
N GLY A 473 15.27 41.61 -4.11
CA GLY A 473 14.18 41.71 -5.09
C GLY A 473 13.03 42.62 -4.63
N PHE A 474 11.93 42.57 -5.33
CA PHE A 474 10.75 43.38 -5.06
C PHE A 474 9.48 42.56 -4.89
N ILE A 475 8.53 43.08 -4.07
CA ILE A 475 7.22 42.51 -3.83
C ILE A 475 6.10 43.48 -4.20
N LEU A 476 5.15 43.02 -5.00
CA LEU A 476 3.91 43.71 -5.34
C LEU A 476 2.80 43.19 -4.41
N SER A 477 2.74 43.71 -3.18
CA SER A 477 1.86 43.22 -2.11
C SER A 477 0.37 43.24 -2.47
N ASP A 478 -0.05 44.13 -3.33
CA ASP A 478 -1.45 44.31 -3.75
C ASP A 478 -1.80 43.53 -5.03
N PHE A 479 -0.81 42.97 -5.72
CA PHE A 479 -1.04 42.09 -6.87
C PHE A 479 -1.26 40.66 -6.39
N ARG A 480 -2.50 40.38 -6.04
CA ARG A 480 -2.97 39.10 -5.47
C ARG A 480 -4.20 38.61 -6.22
N GLN A 481 -4.77 37.46 -5.75
CA GLN A 481 -6.02 36.87 -6.24
C GLN A 481 -5.95 36.46 -7.73
N ILE A 482 -4.94 35.65 -8.06
CA ILE A 482 -4.83 35.03 -9.38
C ILE A 482 -5.46 33.65 -9.28
N GLY A 483 -6.68 33.54 -9.80
CA GLY A 483 -7.37 32.27 -9.90
C GLY A 483 -6.93 31.45 -11.12
N ARG A 484 -7.18 30.16 -11.11
CA ARG A 484 -6.85 29.27 -12.25
C ARG A 484 -7.62 29.58 -13.54
N PHE A 485 -8.67 30.39 -13.44
CA PHE A 485 -9.48 30.83 -14.59
C PHE A 485 -9.28 32.34 -14.92
N ASP A 486 -8.29 32.98 -14.30
CA ASP A 486 -8.02 34.39 -14.54
C ASP A 486 -6.88 34.52 -15.55
N PRO A 487 -7.12 35.18 -16.69
CA PRO A 487 -6.07 35.42 -17.68
C PRO A 487 -5.01 36.36 -17.17
N LEU A 488 -3.78 36.19 -17.61
CA LEU A 488 -2.63 36.97 -17.15
C LEU A 488 -1.60 37.10 -18.26
N THR A 489 -0.92 38.25 -18.30
CA THR A 489 0.32 38.45 -19.08
C THR A 489 1.38 39.10 -18.21
N PHE A 490 2.60 38.62 -18.31
CA PHE A 490 3.82 39.24 -17.81
C PHE A 490 4.77 39.49 -18.97
N SER A 491 5.40 40.69 -19.00
CA SER A 491 6.44 41.04 -19.97
C SER A 491 7.55 41.83 -19.29
N ALA A 492 8.80 41.54 -19.64
CA ALA A 492 9.97 42.29 -19.21
C ALA A 492 11.11 42.14 -20.23
N PHE A 493 12.03 43.08 -20.28
CA PHE A 493 13.35 42.81 -20.83
C PHE A 493 14.21 42.08 -19.79
N LEU A 494 14.89 41.05 -20.25
CA LEU A 494 15.71 40.20 -19.41
C LEU A 494 17.08 39.99 -20.08
N ARG A 495 18.15 40.07 -19.28
CA ARG A 495 19.52 39.75 -19.70
C ARG A 495 20.12 38.78 -18.69
N LEU A 496 20.47 37.59 -19.15
CA LEU A 496 21.23 36.64 -18.34
C LEU A 496 22.68 37.05 -18.26
N GLY A 497 23.25 37.20 -17.06
CA GLY A 497 24.67 37.44 -16.89
C GLY A 497 25.51 36.17 -16.96
N GLU A 498 24.92 35.03 -16.69
CA GLU A 498 25.56 33.71 -16.71
C GLU A 498 24.55 32.59 -17.03
N LYS A 499 25.01 31.41 -17.38
CA LYS A 499 24.16 30.24 -17.55
C LYS A 499 23.79 29.70 -16.19
N ASN A 500 22.68 30.16 -15.63
CA ASN A 500 22.19 29.68 -14.35
C ASN A 500 21.58 28.29 -14.47
N ALA A 501 21.91 27.41 -13.53
CA ALA A 501 21.23 26.12 -13.42
C ALA A 501 19.75 26.32 -13.03
N ARG A 502 19.46 27.36 -12.21
CA ARG A 502 18.12 27.77 -11.83
C ARG A 502 18.14 29.25 -11.43
N ALA A 503 17.15 30.03 -11.86
CA ALA A 503 16.97 31.43 -11.45
C ALA A 503 15.50 31.83 -11.51
N THR A 504 14.96 32.37 -10.43
CA THR A 504 13.58 32.85 -10.35
C THR A 504 13.50 34.30 -10.85
N VAL A 505 12.75 34.50 -11.93
CA VAL A 505 12.51 35.87 -12.50
C VAL A 505 11.29 36.50 -11.85
N LEU A 506 10.20 35.76 -11.74
CA LEU A 506 8.93 36.25 -11.20
C LEU A 506 8.19 35.06 -10.57
N HIS A 507 7.55 35.27 -9.43
CA HIS A 507 6.66 34.28 -8.85
C HIS A 507 5.63 34.87 -7.89
N SER A 508 4.58 34.09 -7.60
CA SER A 508 3.69 34.25 -6.45
C SER A 508 3.56 32.95 -5.65
N THR A 509 4.55 32.06 -5.75
CA THR A 509 4.47 30.69 -5.17
C THR A 509 4.76 30.62 -3.68
N GLY A 510 5.34 31.65 -3.09
CA GLY A 510 5.69 31.72 -1.66
C GLY A 510 6.90 30.90 -1.26
N PHE A 511 7.09 29.69 -1.81
CA PHE A 511 8.19 28.78 -1.49
C PHE A 511 8.78 28.14 -2.74
N TYR A 512 9.93 27.49 -2.57
CA TYR A 512 10.56 26.66 -3.59
C TYR A 512 9.62 25.57 -4.11
N THR A 513 9.57 25.37 -5.41
CA THR A 513 8.69 24.35 -6.05
C THR A 513 9.02 22.91 -5.63
N GLY A 514 10.26 22.64 -5.18
CA GLY A 514 10.66 21.34 -4.67
C GLY A 514 10.11 21.00 -3.28
N ASP A 515 9.70 21.99 -2.49
CA ASP A 515 9.27 21.78 -1.09
C ASP A 515 7.82 21.26 -0.95
N GLY A 516 7.14 20.92 -2.06
CA GLY A 516 5.81 20.30 -2.01
C GLY A 516 4.64 21.25 -1.70
N ASP A 517 4.90 22.54 -1.54
CA ASP A 517 3.89 23.54 -1.17
C ASP A 517 3.90 24.79 -2.08
N ALA A 518 4.60 24.72 -3.22
CA ALA A 518 4.57 25.80 -4.20
C ALA A 518 3.17 25.94 -4.81
N THR A 519 2.59 27.12 -4.70
CA THR A 519 1.26 27.44 -5.21
C THR A 519 1.19 28.89 -5.69
N GLY A 520 0.89 29.12 -6.94
CA GLY A 520 0.86 30.44 -7.57
C GLY A 520 1.28 30.37 -9.02
N ILE A 521 1.81 31.48 -9.52
CA ILE A 521 2.44 31.56 -10.85
C ILE A 521 3.96 31.60 -10.69
N GLU A 522 4.70 31.14 -11.71
CA GLU A 522 6.14 31.36 -11.78
C GLU A 522 6.65 31.49 -13.22
N LEU A 523 7.58 32.42 -13.41
CA LEU A 523 8.48 32.46 -14.54
C LEU A 523 9.90 32.28 -14.02
N LEU A 524 10.57 31.23 -14.48
CA LEU A 524 11.95 30.98 -14.09
C LEU A 524 12.81 30.55 -15.27
N VAL A 525 14.12 30.69 -15.08
CA VAL A 525 15.13 30.08 -15.94
C VAL A 525 15.59 28.79 -15.28
N ASP A 526 15.49 27.68 -15.99
CA ASP A 526 15.92 26.37 -15.56
C ASP A 526 16.89 25.79 -16.59
N HIS A 527 18.16 25.61 -16.20
CA HIS A 527 19.25 25.21 -17.12
C HIS A 527 19.31 26.01 -18.43
N GLY A 528 19.12 27.33 -18.31
CA GLY A 528 19.11 28.25 -19.42
C GLY A 528 17.80 28.36 -20.21
N LYS A 529 16.78 27.59 -19.88
CA LYS A 529 15.46 27.57 -20.53
C LYS A 529 14.43 28.33 -19.72
N LEU A 530 13.49 28.99 -20.38
CA LEU A 530 12.36 29.61 -19.69
C LEU A 530 11.28 28.60 -19.38
N ARG A 531 10.78 28.61 -18.11
CA ARG A 531 9.59 27.89 -17.70
C ARG A 531 8.51 28.84 -17.22
N TRP A 532 7.30 28.70 -17.75
CA TRP A 532 6.11 29.45 -17.38
C TRP A 532 5.05 28.54 -16.82
N SER A 533 4.59 28.80 -15.60
CA SER A 533 3.73 27.87 -14.87
C SER A 533 2.62 28.56 -14.10
N MET A 534 1.46 27.89 -14.02
CA MET A 534 0.37 28.11 -13.07
C MET A 534 0.29 26.88 -12.17
N ILE A 535 0.40 27.05 -10.85
CA ILE A 535 0.60 25.96 -9.89
C ILE A 535 -0.40 26.05 -8.74
N HIS A 536 -1.12 24.98 -8.48
CA HIS A 536 -1.83 24.77 -7.22
C HIS A 536 -0.97 24.01 -6.22
N LEU A 537 -0.38 22.89 -6.63
CA LEU A 537 0.62 22.10 -5.89
C LEU A 537 1.59 21.43 -6.87
N TRP A 538 2.87 21.75 -6.81
CA TRP A 538 3.88 21.15 -7.67
C TRP A 538 4.27 19.73 -7.18
N PRO A 539 4.46 18.74 -8.08
CA PRO A 539 4.22 18.76 -9.55
C PRO A 539 2.83 18.27 -9.97
N ASN A 540 1.94 17.95 -9.06
CA ASN A 540 0.73 17.14 -9.29
C ASN A 540 -0.46 17.96 -9.78
N SER A 541 -0.49 19.26 -9.50
CA SER A 541 -1.58 20.15 -9.89
C SER A 541 -0.99 21.44 -10.45
N ALA A 542 -0.57 21.37 -11.72
CA ALA A 542 0.04 22.49 -12.42
C ALA A 542 -0.26 22.45 -13.91
N ALA A 543 -0.28 23.63 -14.55
CA ALA A 543 -0.10 23.83 -15.97
C ALA A 543 1.28 24.48 -16.16
N SER A 544 2.16 23.88 -16.96
CA SER A 544 3.54 24.34 -17.10
C SER A 544 4.10 24.00 -18.48
N ILE A 545 4.76 24.98 -19.08
CA ILE A 545 5.50 24.85 -20.33
C ILE A 545 6.93 25.33 -20.17
N GLU A 546 7.85 24.85 -21.03
CA GLU A 546 9.27 25.20 -21.04
C GLU A 546 9.75 25.38 -22.49
N THR A 547 10.59 26.38 -22.74
CA THR A 547 11.18 26.56 -24.08
C THR A 547 12.04 25.38 -24.50
N VAL A 548 12.01 25.04 -25.79
CA VAL A 548 12.89 24.00 -26.36
C VAL A 548 14.33 24.47 -26.31
N ASP A 549 14.60 25.72 -26.73
CA ASP A 549 15.93 26.31 -26.80
C ASP A 549 16.28 27.09 -25.53
N GLU A 550 17.59 27.22 -25.28
CA GLU A 550 18.15 28.02 -24.20
C GLU A 550 18.18 29.51 -24.55
N LEU A 551 18.04 30.34 -23.53
CA LEU A 551 18.24 31.79 -23.68
C LEU A 551 19.74 32.13 -23.88
N PRO A 552 20.09 33.07 -24.75
CA PRO A 552 21.47 33.54 -24.90
C PRO A 552 21.91 34.34 -23.67
N VAL A 553 23.12 34.05 -23.19
CA VAL A 553 23.77 34.84 -22.13
C VAL A 553 24.28 36.16 -22.67
N GLY A 554 24.17 37.22 -21.87
CA GLY A 554 24.71 38.56 -22.15
C GLY A 554 23.85 39.44 -23.07
N ALA A 555 22.83 38.89 -23.74
CA ALA A 555 21.97 39.62 -24.64
C ALA A 555 20.63 40.01 -23.96
N TRP A 556 20.18 41.24 -24.16
CA TRP A 556 18.83 41.66 -23.80
C TRP A 556 17.80 40.94 -24.67
N ARG A 557 16.77 40.41 -24.07
CA ARG A 557 15.63 39.78 -24.73
C ARG A 557 14.34 40.25 -24.06
N ARG A 558 13.32 40.59 -24.84
CA ARG A 558 11.99 40.79 -24.29
C ARG A 558 11.31 39.46 -24.13
N VAL A 559 11.08 39.05 -22.88
CA VAL A 559 10.36 37.84 -22.51
C VAL A 559 8.92 38.18 -22.20
N THR A 560 7.96 37.50 -22.82
CA THR A 560 6.53 37.65 -22.49
C THR A 560 5.94 36.28 -22.26
N GLY A 561 5.29 36.09 -21.10
CA GLY A 561 4.49 34.90 -20.77
C GLY A 561 3.00 35.26 -20.73
N THR A 562 2.15 34.56 -21.47
CA THR A 562 0.69 34.77 -21.41
C THR A 562 -0.01 33.50 -20.88
N TYR A 563 -1.18 33.70 -20.29
CA TYR A 563 -2.08 32.68 -19.83
C TYR A 563 -3.53 33.09 -20.10
N ASP A 564 -4.28 32.20 -20.76
CA ASP A 564 -5.66 32.50 -21.23
C ASP A 564 -6.77 32.21 -20.19
N GLY A 565 -6.43 31.67 -19.01
CA GLY A 565 -7.41 31.27 -18.00
C GLY A 565 -8.10 29.94 -18.28
N SER A 566 -7.54 29.10 -19.16
CA SER A 566 -8.14 27.79 -19.52
C SER A 566 -7.98 26.69 -18.47
N SER A 567 -7.12 26.89 -17.48
CA SER A 567 -6.67 25.84 -16.55
C SER A 567 -5.93 24.69 -17.25
N ARG A 568 -5.29 24.98 -18.40
CA ARG A 568 -4.56 24.01 -19.24
C ARG A 568 -3.19 24.58 -19.65
N ALA A 569 -2.24 23.66 -19.91
CA ALA A 569 -0.95 24.04 -20.45
C ALA A 569 -1.05 24.64 -21.86
N ALA A 570 -2.03 24.24 -22.65
CA ALA A 570 -2.31 24.79 -23.97
C ALA A 570 -2.71 26.28 -23.95
N GLY A 571 -3.10 26.82 -22.79
CA GLY A 571 -3.39 28.25 -22.61
C GLY A 571 -2.19 29.09 -22.15
N LEU A 572 -1.03 28.45 -21.95
CA LEU A 572 0.24 29.12 -21.63
C LEU A 572 1.06 29.31 -22.90
N HIS A 573 1.57 30.52 -23.14
CA HIS A 573 2.46 30.81 -24.26
C HIS A 573 3.67 31.62 -23.81
N LEU A 574 4.80 31.40 -24.45
CA LEU A 574 6.05 32.13 -24.25
C LEU A 574 6.51 32.79 -25.55
N TYR A 575 6.90 34.03 -25.42
CA TYR A 575 7.38 34.87 -26.55
C TYR A 575 8.75 35.41 -26.21
N LEU A 576 9.63 35.48 -27.23
CA LEU A 576 10.90 36.16 -27.21
C LEU A 576 10.90 37.22 -28.32
N ASP A 577 11.21 38.47 -27.94
CA ASP A 577 11.33 39.57 -28.88
C ASP A 577 10.08 39.72 -29.78
N GLY A 578 8.90 39.57 -29.19
CA GLY A 578 7.60 39.68 -29.84
C GLY A 578 7.17 38.46 -30.68
N ARG A 579 7.93 37.38 -30.70
CA ARG A 579 7.64 36.15 -31.47
C ARG A 579 7.43 34.94 -30.52
N GLU A 580 6.39 34.18 -30.77
CA GLU A 580 6.16 32.94 -30.04
C GLU A 580 7.28 31.93 -30.28
N VAL A 581 7.75 31.26 -29.22
CA VAL A 581 8.85 30.30 -29.29
C VAL A 581 8.36 28.88 -29.09
N PRO A 582 9.00 27.88 -29.70
CA PRO A 582 8.66 26.48 -29.46
C PRO A 582 8.79 26.11 -27.99
N THR A 583 7.75 25.45 -27.45
CA THR A 583 7.71 24.98 -26.07
C THR A 583 7.37 23.51 -25.97
N LYS A 584 7.73 22.88 -24.86
CA LYS A 584 7.25 21.55 -24.47
C LYS A 584 6.35 21.67 -23.24
N VAL A 585 5.31 20.86 -23.19
CA VAL A 585 4.46 20.73 -22.00
C VAL A 585 5.23 19.97 -20.94
N ILE A 586 5.37 20.58 -19.76
CA ILE A 586 5.97 19.96 -18.58
C ILE A 586 4.91 19.34 -17.69
N ARG A 587 3.78 20.05 -17.48
CA ARG A 587 2.62 19.61 -16.69
C ARG A 587 1.32 20.14 -17.31
N ASP A 588 0.25 19.34 -17.25
CA ASP A 588 -1.10 19.73 -17.66
C ASP A 588 -2.16 19.08 -16.74
N THR A 589 -2.00 19.30 -15.43
CA THR A 589 -2.82 18.68 -14.39
C THR A 589 -3.41 19.69 -13.41
N LEU A 590 -3.53 20.96 -13.79
CA LEU A 590 -4.07 22.00 -12.91
C LEU A 590 -5.57 21.80 -12.66
N HIS A 591 -5.94 21.37 -11.46
CA HIS A 591 -7.31 21.02 -11.09
C HIS A 591 -7.87 21.77 -9.87
N ALA A 592 -7.07 22.65 -9.25
CA ALA A 592 -7.51 23.46 -8.13
C ALA A 592 -6.91 24.89 -8.20
N LYS A 593 -7.50 25.79 -7.41
CA LYS A 593 -7.12 27.22 -7.37
C LYS A 593 -5.76 27.38 -6.70
N PRO A 594 -4.80 28.16 -7.27
CA PRO A 594 -3.62 28.63 -6.56
C PRO A 594 -4.00 29.43 -5.30
N ARG A 595 -3.11 29.48 -4.32
CA ARG A 595 -3.30 30.32 -3.13
C ARG A 595 -3.07 31.77 -3.46
N ASP A 596 -3.61 32.65 -2.61
CA ASP A 596 -3.53 34.10 -2.74
C ASP A 596 -2.22 34.62 -2.15
N ASN A 597 -1.15 34.56 -2.92
CA ASN A 597 0.16 35.11 -2.58
C ASN A 597 0.46 36.39 -3.37
N ALA A 598 1.30 37.26 -2.82
CA ALA A 598 1.80 38.45 -3.52
C ALA A 598 2.75 38.03 -4.65
N LEU A 599 2.89 38.93 -5.65
CA LEU A 599 3.83 38.74 -6.74
C LEU A 599 5.22 39.24 -6.32
N GLU A 600 6.22 38.38 -6.38
CA GLU A 600 7.62 38.66 -6.07
C GLU A 600 8.47 38.62 -7.35
N ILE A 601 9.50 39.50 -7.43
CA ILE A 601 10.36 39.68 -8.59
C ILE A 601 11.80 39.40 -8.18
N ALA A 602 12.52 38.63 -8.96
CA ALA A 602 13.95 38.32 -8.89
C ALA A 602 14.43 37.57 -7.64
N THR A 603 13.61 37.34 -6.66
CA THR A 603 13.95 36.61 -5.41
C THR A 603 12.89 35.59 -5.06
N ARG A 604 13.26 34.54 -4.29
CA ARG A 604 12.30 33.58 -3.70
C ARG A 604 12.90 32.90 -2.47
N SER A 605 12.09 32.64 -1.44
CA SER A 605 12.52 31.95 -0.23
C SER A 605 13.01 30.54 -0.55
N ARG A 606 14.18 30.18 -0.01
CA ARG A 606 14.80 28.85 -0.14
C ARG A 606 14.99 28.38 -1.58
N ASP A 607 15.13 29.32 -2.53
CA ASP A 607 15.38 29.02 -3.94
C ASP A 607 16.44 29.97 -4.51
N ALA A 608 16.95 29.67 -5.71
CA ALA A 608 17.86 30.51 -6.44
C ALA A 608 17.08 31.71 -7.01
N GLY A 609 17.38 32.92 -6.53
CA GLY A 609 16.92 34.17 -7.14
C GLY A 609 17.64 34.44 -8.46
N PHE A 610 17.36 35.63 -9.05
CA PHE A 610 17.86 36.00 -10.37
C PHE A 610 19.28 36.60 -10.27
N ARG A 611 20.25 35.72 -10.04
CA ARG A 611 21.66 36.07 -9.80
C ARG A 611 22.36 36.51 -11.10
N ASN A 612 23.13 37.63 -11.02
CA ASN A 612 23.87 38.21 -12.13
C ASN A 612 23.02 38.53 -13.37
N GLY A 613 21.68 38.44 -13.24
CA GLY A 613 20.74 38.82 -14.27
C GLY A 613 20.30 40.26 -14.14
N SER A 614 19.78 40.84 -15.22
CA SER A 614 19.24 42.21 -15.24
C SER A 614 17.82 42.19 -15.79
N LEU A 615 16.93 43.00 -15.21
CA LEU A 615 15.56 43.21 -15.68
C LEU A 615 15.36 44.70 -15.99
N ASP A 616 14.46 44.96 -16.97
CA ASP A 616 14.09 46.26 -17.40
C ASP A 616 12.63 46.22 -17.90
N GLU A 617 11.87 47.34 -17.78
CA GLU A 617 10.52 47.51 -18.33
C GLU A 617 9.55 46.40 -17.95
N ILE A 618 9.36 46.10 -16.65
CA ILE A 618 8.43 45.07 -16.19
C ILE A 618 6.99 45.55 -16.32
N GLN A 619 6.16 44.79 -17.03
CA GLN A 619 4.75 45.07 -17.26
C GLN A 619 3.88 43.87 -16.99
N VAL A 620 2.70 44.08 -16.35
CA VAL A 620 1.76 42.98 -16.02
C VAL A 620 0.33 43.40 -16.42
N TRP A 621 -0.43 42.47 -17.01
CA TRP A 621 -1.84 42.62 -17.40
C TRP A 621 -2.69 41.55 -16.74
N ARG A 622 -3.91 41.87 -16.30
CA ARG A 622 -4.94 40.89 -15.88
C ARG A 622 -5.78 40.41 -17.09
N GLN A 623 -5.11 40.19 -18.20
CA GLN A 623 -5.65 39.61 -19.43
C GLN A 623 -4.54 38.93 -20.23
N ALA A 624 -4.93 37.95 -21.05
CA ALA A 624 -4.00 37.35 -22.00
C ALA A 624 -3.84 38.28 -23.21
N LEU A 625 -2.64 38.77 -23.43
CA LEU A 625 -2.30 39.43 -24.69
C LEU A 625 -2.29 38.41 -25.82
N THR A 626 -2.79 38.82 -26.99
CA THR A 626 -2.68 38.01 -28.21
C THR A 626 -1.27 38.11 -28.78
N GLY A 627 -0.86 37.15 -29.62
CA GLY A 627 0.45 37.19 -30.25
C GLY A 627 0.71 38.47 -31.04
N ALA A 628 -0.34 39.09 -31.67
CA ALA A 628 -0.24 40.36 -32.37
C ALA A 628 -0.02 41.53 -31.41
N GLU A 629 -0.69 41.55 -30.23
CA GLU A 629 -0.45 42.53 -29.17
C GLU A 629 0.97 42.43 -28.61
N VAL A 630 1.47 41.22 -28.43
CA VAL A 630 2.86 40.96 -27.97
C VAL A 630 3.88 41.40 -29.03
N ALA A 631 3.63 41.14 -30.31
CA ALA A 631 4.47 41.60 -31.41
C ALA A 631 4.51 43.14 -31.48
N THR A 632 3.34 43.81 -31.34
CA THR A 632 3.22 45.27 -31.29
C THR A 632 3.94 45.85 -30.07
N LEU A 633 3.81 45.19 -28.89
CA LEU A 633 4.49 45.62 -27.66
C LEU A 633 6.02 45.62 -27.81
N HIS A 634 6.58 44.72 -28.63
CA HIS A 634 8.00 44.66 -28.96
C HIS A 634 8.37 45.66 -30.09
N GLY A 635 7.40 46.32 -30.75
CA GLY A 635 7.66 47.23 -31.85
C GLY A 635 7.76 46.56 -33.22
N LEU A 636 7.31 45.31 -33.38
CA LEU A 636 7.27 44.65 -34.70
C LEU A 636 6.14 45.23 -35.56
N ALA A 637 6.49 45.65 -36.79
CA ALA A 637 5.49 46.14 -37.75
C ALA A 637 4.58 44.95 -38.21
N PRO A 638 3.29 45.22 -38.46
CA PRO A 638 2.36 44.19 -38.93
C PRO A 638 2.80 43.44 -40.18
N THR A 639 3.58 44.09 -41.04
CA THR A 639 4.20 43.48 -42.25
C THR A 639 5.25 42.38 -41.95
N THR A 640 5.79 42.35 -40.72
CA THR A 640 6.80 41.39 -40.27
C THR A 640 6.23 40.26 -39.40
N TRP A 641 4.89 40.28 -39.19
CA TRP A 641 4.27 39.26 -38.37
C TRP A 641 4.23 37.88 -39.04
N PRO A 642 4.28 36.80 -38.27
CA PRO A 642 4.00 35.45 -38.78
C PRO A 642 2.65 35.39 -39.49
N ALA A 643 2.54 34.52 -40.52
CA ALA A 643 1.29 34.30 -41.23
C ALA A 643 0.18 33.82 -40.27
N GLY A 644 -0.99 34.48 -40.36
CA GLY A 644 -2.15 34.10 -39.52
C GLY A 644 -2.31 34.90 -38.23
N LEU A 645 -1.25 35.58 -37.73
CA LEU A 645 -1.29 36.30 -36.45
C LEU A 645 -2.37 37.39 -36.38
N ALA A 646 -2.55 38.15 -37.48
CA ALA A 646 -3.60 39.17 -37.59
C ALA A 646 -5.02 38.56 -37.56
N ARG A 647 -5.22 37.38 -38.18
CA ARG A 647 -6.49 36.65 -38.13
C ARG A 647 -6.77 36.09 -36.75
N GLU A 648 -5.78 35.54 -36.12
CA GLU A 648 -5.88 35.04 -34.73
C GLU A 648 -6.29 36.17 -33.78
N HIS A 649 -5.66 37.32 -33.89
CA HIS A 649 -6.02 38.50 -33.10
C HIS A 649 -7.45 38.95 -33.35
N ALA A 650 -7.88 39.02 -34.61
CA ALA A 650 -9.25 39.33 -34.98
C ALA A 650 -10.25 38.34 -34.39
N ARG A 651 -9.95 37.04 -34.44
CA ARG A 651 -10.75 35.95 -33.82
C ARG A 651 -10.88 36.14 -32.31
N LEU A 652 -9.78 36.42 -31.62
CA LEU A 652 -9.77 36.52 -30.16
C LEU A 652 -10.38 37.86 -29.64
N ARG A 653 -10.36 38.94 -30.43
CA ARG A 653 -10.79 40.28 -30.00
C ARG A 653 -12.08 40.79 -30.65
N ALA A 654 -12.38 40.37 -31.88
CA ALA A 654 -13.47 40.94 -32.66
C ALA A 654 -14.54 39.92 -33.11
N ASP A 655 -14.27 38.59 -33.03
CA ASP A 655 -15.21 37.58 -33.42
C ASP A 655 -16.22 37.29 -32.29
N ALA A 656 -17.45 37.79 -32.45
CA ALA A 656 -18.51 37.66 -31.45
C ALA A 656 -18.94 36.19 -31.23
N ALA A 657 -18.91 35.35 -32.28
CA ALA A 657 -19.27 33.95 -32.18
C ALA A 657 -18.22 33.20 -31.34
N TYR A 658 -16.93 33.42 -31.59
CA TYR A 658 -15.85 32.88 -30.81
C TYR A 658 -15.89 33.34 -29.33
N ALA A 659 -16.06 34.67 -29.11
CA ALA A 659 -16.16 35.23 -27.77
C ALA A 659 -17.32 34.64 -26.97
N THR A 660 -18.48 34.40 -27.61
CA THR A 660 -19.64 33.77 -26.98
C THR A 660 -19.36 32.32 -26.62
N ALA A 661 -18.81 31.53 -27.55
CA ALA A 661 -18.48 30.14 -27.33
C ALA A 661 -17.39 29.98 -26.25
N TRP A 662 -16.36 30.84 -26.26
CA TRP A 662 -15.31 30.89 -25.23
C TRP A 662 -15.87 31.19 -23.84
N ALA A 663 -16.73 32.21 -23.73
CA ALA A 663 -17.38 32.57 -22.46
C ALA A 663 -18.26 31.43 -21.94
N ALA A 664 -18.98 30.72 -22.82
CA ALA A 664 -19.76 29.53 -22.45
C ALA A 664 -18.88 28.40 -21.92
N LEU A 665 -17.74 28.13 -22.57
CA LEU A 665 -16.78 27.11 -22.10
C LEU A 665 -16.19 27.50 -20.74
N GLN A 666 -15.76 28.76 -20.56
CA GLN A 666 -15.23 29.22 -19.27
C GLN A 666 -16.27 29.15 -18.16
N LYS A 667 -17.54 29.46 -18.46
CA LYS A 667 -18.65 29.30 -17.52
C LYS A 667 -18.83 27.82 -17.11
N ALA A 668 -18.89 26.90 -18.08
CA ALA A 668 -19.04 25.48 -17.82
C ALA A 668 -17.88 24.92 -16.96
N ARG A 669 -16.63 25.32 -17.24
CA ARG A 669 -15.45 24.93 -16.46
C ARG A 669 -15.50 25.45 -15.02
N ARG A 670 -15.93 26.71 -14.81
CA ARG A 670 -16.10 27.28 -13.46
C ARG A 670 -17.20 26.58 -12.66
N GLU A 671 -18.34 26.25 -13.30
CA GLU A 671 -19.44 25.53 -12.64
C GLU A 671 -19.01 24.10 -12.21
N LEU A 672 -18.30 23.39 -13.09
CA LEU A 672 -17.72 22.10 -12.73
C LEU A 672 -16.74 22.21 -11.58
N ALA A 673 -15.82 23.17 -11.64
CA ALA A 673 -14.83 23.42 -10.59
C ALA A 673 -15.48 23.74 -9.25
N ALA A 674 -16.46 24.65 -9.24
CA ALA A 674 -17.19 25.03 -8.04
C ALA A 674 -17.92 23.83 -7.41
N HIS A 675 -18.50 22.95 -8.24
CA HIS A 675 -19.13 21.73 -7.74
C HIS A 675 -18.10 20.75 -7.16
N GLN A 676 -16.99 20.53 -7.85
CA GLN A 676 -15.93 19.65 -7.37
C GLN A 676 -15.29 20.11 -6.05
N GLU A 677 -15.13 21.43 -5.88
CA GLU A 677 -14.56 22.01 -4.66
C GLU A 677 -15.48 21.87 -3.42
N THR A 678 -16.78 21.56 -3.59
CA THR A 678 -17.67 21.26 -2.45
C THR A 678 -17.42 19.87 -1.85
N ALA A 679 -16.85 18.95 -2.62
CA ALA A 679 -16.58 17.59 -2.15
C ALA A 679 -15.17 17.48 -1.56
N PRO A 680 -15.00 16.77 -0.41
CA PRO A 680 -13.67 16.58 0.15
C PRO A 680 -12.79 15.78 -0.81
N ALA A 681 -11.50 16.12 -0.86
CA ALA A 681 -10.51 15.34 -1.58
C ALA A 681 -10.08 14.11 -0.79
N PHE A 682 -9.80 13.02 -1.50
CA PHE A 682 -9.25 11.79 -0.94
C PHE A 682 -8.15 11.27 -1.86
N TYR A 683 -6.98 10.96 -1.31
CA TYR A 683 -5.82 10.52 -2.09
C TYR A 683 -6.12 9.21 -2.82
N ALA A 684 -5.66 9.15 -4.07
CA ALA A 684 -5.85 8.02 -4.98
C ALA A 684 -4.63 7.90 -5.90
N MET A 685 -4.56 6.87 -6.70
CA MET A 685 -3.63 6.80 -7.82
C MET A 685 -4.23 7.53 -9.04
N GLU A 686 -3.34 8.06 -9.89
CA GLU A 686 -3.69 8.61 -11.19
C GLU A 686 -2.50 8.45 -12.14
N HIS A 687 -2.71 7.72 -13.22
CA HIS A 687 -1.68 7.53 -14.24
C HIS A 687 -1.35 8.83 -14.96
N SER A 688 -0.07 9.11 -15.17
CA SER A 688 0.39 10.26 -15.91
C SER A 688 1.36 9.85 -17.02
N PRO A 689 1.09 10.23 -18.28
CA PRO A 689 2.03 10.00 -19.38
C PRO A 689 3.30 10.88 -19.28
N LEU A 690 3.28 11.89 -18.41
CA LEU A 690 4.40 12.80 -18.15
C LEU A 690 5.19 12.42 -16.88
N ALA A 691 4.98 11.23 -16.34
CA ALA A 691 5.75 10.74 -15.20
C ALA A 691 7.24 10.58 -15.54
N PRO A 692 8.14 10.81 -14.55
CA PRO A 692 9.59 10.64 -14.77
C PRO A 692 9.95 9.21 -15.16
N PRO A 693 10.94 9.00 -16.05
CA PRO A 693 11.45 7.68 -16.35
C PRO A 693 12.13 7.04 -15.13
N THR A 694 12.03 5.74 -15.01
CA THR A 694 12.65 4.96 -13.92
C THR A 694 13.96 4.34 -14.39
N TYR A 695 14.99 4.50 -13.58
CA TYR A 695 16.32 3.92 -13.79
C TYR A 695 16.70 2.99 -12.65
N VAL A 696 17.68 2.11 -12.88
CA VAL A 696 18.34 1.41 -11.78
C VAL A 696 19.03 2.44 -10.89
N LEU A 697 18.88 2.33 -9.57
CA LEU A 697 19.59 3.16 -8.62
C LEU A 697 20.78 2.40 -8.04
N THR A 698 21.97 2.99 -8.10
CA THR A 698 23.19 2.40 -7.53
C THR A 698 23.00 2.15 -6.03
N ARG A 699 22.98 0.88 -5.61
CA ARG A 699 22.72 0.46 -4.23
C ARG A 699 21.39 0.98 -3.63
N GLY A 700 20.43 1.34 -4.48
CA GLY A 700 19.15 1.88 -4.07
C GLY A 700 19.15 3.35 -3.67
N ASP A 701 20.26 4.10 -3.88
CA ASP A 701 20.39 5.51 -3.54
C ASP A 701 19.61 6.38 -4.52
N TYR A 702 18.66 7.18 -4.03
CA TYR A 702 17.75 7.98 -4.83
C TYR A 702 18.46 9.01 -5.75
N ASP A 703 19.61 9.51 -5.34
CA ASP A 703 20.42 10.53 -6.03
C ASP A 703 21.42 9.95 -7.04
N LYS A 704 21.48 8.60 -7.15
CA LYS A 704 22.44 7.90 -8.04
C LYS A 704 21.75 7.03 -9.10
N PRO A 705 20.92 7.62 -9.99
CA PRO A 705 20.35 6.89 -11.11
C PRO A 705 21.39 6.52 -12.15
N GLU A 706 21.44 5.24 -12.53
CA GLU A 706 22.29 4.74 -13.63
C GLU A 706 21.59 5.03 -14.96
N LYS A 707 21.82 6.22 -15.55
CA LYS A 707 21.06 6.76 -16.68
C LYS A 707 21.15 5.92 -17.97
N ASP A 708 22.12 5.03 -18.06
CA ASP A 708 22.28 4.01 -19.10
C ASP A 708 21.39 2.76 -18.87
N LYS A 709 20.81 2.61 -17.66
CA LYS A 709 19.98 1.47 -17.28
C LYS A 709 18.51 1.87 -17.08
N LEU A 710 17.90 2.36 -18.15
CA LEU A 710 16.45 2.63 -18.18
C LEU A 710 15.66 1.34 -17.94
N CYS A 711 14.69 1.39 -17.05
CA CYS A 711 13.79 0.28 -16.71
C CYS A 711 12.37 0.56 -17.21
N PRO A 712 11.94 -0.05 -18.31
CA PRO A 712 10.55 0.02 -18.73
C PRO A 712 9.65 -0.75 -17.75
N PRO A 713 8.36 -0.37 -17.60
CA PRO A 713 7.42 -1.10 -16.78
C PRO A 713 7.35 -2.58 -17.15
N GLY A 714 7.43 -3.47 -16.15
CA GLY A 714 7.45 -4.92 -16.32
C GLY A 714 7.38 -5.68 -15.00
N ALA A 715 7.31 -6.99 -15.06
CA ALA A 715 7.32 -7.89 -13.91
C ALA A 715 8.38 -8.99 -14.10
N PRO A 716 8.85 -9.66 -13.02
CA PRO A 716 9.87 -10.70 -13.11
C PRO A 716 9.42 -11.88 -13.99
N ALA A 717 10.03 -12.02 -15.16
CA ALA A 717 9.72 -13.12 -16.09
C ALA A 717 10.10 -14.50 -15.51
N SER A 718 11.03 -14.54 -14.57
CA SER A 718 11.43 -15.72 -13.82
C SER A 718 10.34 -16.25 -12.88
N VAL A 719 9.41 -15.37 -12.43
CA VAL A 719 8.22 -15.75 -11.65
C VAL A 719 7.12 -16.23 -12.58
N TYR A 720 6.76 -15.40 -13.56
CA TYR A 720 5.77 -15.73 -14.58
C TYR A 720 5.97 -14.87 -15.84
N PRO A 721 5.94 -15.44 -17.04
CA PRO A 721 6.13 -14.69 -18.28
C PRO A 721 5.09 -13.59 -18.46
N TRP A 722 5.53 -12.41 -18.93
CA TRP A 722 4.63 -11.31 -19.25
C TRP A 722 3.98 -11.56 -20.61
N ASP A 723 2.62 -11.53 -20.68
CA ASP A 723 1.93 -11.58 -21.95
C ASP A 723 2.09 -10.23 -22.68
N PRO A 724 2.66 -10.22 -23.91
CA PRO A 724 2.85 -8.99 -24.69
C PRO A 724 1.57 -8.19 -24.98
N LYS A 725 0.40 -8.80 -24.84
CA LYS A 725 -0.90 -8.16 -25.02
C LYS A 725 -1.32 -7.31 -23.82
N LEU A 726 -0.71 -7.49 -22.67
CA LEU A 726 -1.00 -6.71 -21.48
C LEU A 726 -0.37 -5.32 -21.61
N SER A 727 -1.12 -4.28 -21.19
CA SER A 727 -0.60 -2.94 -21.05
C SER A 727 0.57 -2.91 -20.05
N ARG A 728 1.56 -2.07 -20.30
CA ARG A 728 2.71 -1.91 -19.39
C ARG A 728 2.41 -0.83 -18.35
N ASP A 729 1.42 -1.11 -17.51
CA ASP A 729 0.94 -0.26 -16.44
C ASP A 729 0.40 -1.12 -15.27
N ARG A 730 -0.16 -0.48 -14.25
CA ARG A 730 -0.75 -1.17 -13.08
C ARG A 730 -1.93 -2.08 -13.43
N LEU A 731 -2.68 -1.76 -14.50
CA LEU A 731 -3.78 -2.62 -14.96
C LEU A 731 -3.24 -3.91 -15.60
N GLY A 732 -2.19 -3.80 -16.42
CA GLY A 732 -1.50 -4.96 -16.95
C GLY A 732 -0.86 -5.81 -15.84
N LEU A 733 -0.28 -5.18 -14.80
CA LEU A 733 0.24 -5.89 -13.62
C LEU A 733 -0.85 -6.65 -12.89
N SER A 734 -2.01 -6.05 -12.67
CA SER A 734 -3.13 -6.73 -12.00
C SER A 734 -3.62 -7.96 -12.79
N ARG A 735 -3.68 -7.86 -14.12
CA ARG A 735 -4.05 -8.97 -15.01
C ARG A 735 -2.99 -10.06 -15.04
N TRP A 736 -1.71 -9.70 -14.98
CA TRP A 736 -0.60 -10.64 -14.85
C TRP A 736 -0.70 -11.42 -13.52
N LEU A 737 -0.97 -10.75 -12.41
CA LEU A 737 -1.16 -11.35 -11.08
C LEU A 737 -2.40 -12.27 -11.03
N THR A 738 -3.46 -11.93 -11.74
CA THR A 738 -4.74 -12.68 -11.71
C THR A 738 -4.88 -13.69 -12.86
N ASP A 739 -3.85 -13.89 -13.69
CA ASP A 739 -3.82 -14.98 -14.66
C ASP A 739 -4.02 -16.33 -13.92
N PRO A 740 -4.96 -17.18 -14.35
CA PRO A 740 -5.20 -18.48 -13.69
C PRO A 740 -3.98 -19.38 -13.57
N ARG A 741 -2.96 -19.18 -14.39
CA ARG A 741 -1.70 -19.92 -14.37
C ARG A 741 -0.62 -19.27 -13.54
N HIS A 742 -0.85 -18.05 -13.02
CA HIS A 742 0.13 -17.35 -12.18
C HIS A 742 0.44 -18.19 -10.94
N PRO A 743 1.73 -18.49 -10.65
CA PRO A 743 2.09 -19.51 -9.67
C PRO A 743 1.80 -19.12 -8.22
N LEU A 744 1.73 -17.84 -7.90
CA LEU A 744 1.74 -17.35 -6.52
C LEU A 744 0.39 -16.81 -6.06
N THR A 745 -0.27 -15.93 -6.79
CA THR A 745 -1.38 -15.10 -6.29
C THR A 745 -2.50 -15.91 -5.63
N SER A 746 -2.98 -16.96 -6.30
CA SER A 746 -4.05 -17.82 -5.76
C SER A 746 -3.60 -18.61 -4.53
N ARG A 747 -2.36 -19.13 -4.55
CA ARG A 747 -1.79 -19.83 -3.40
C ARG A 747 -1.61 -18.93 -2.18
N VAL A 748 -1.16 -17.70 -2.39
CA VAL A 748 -0.91 -16.72 -1.32
C VAL A 748 -2.20 -16.36 -0.59
N ILE A 749 -3.27 -16.04 -1.31
CA ILE A 749 -4.55 -15.72 -0.65
C ILE A 749 -5.19 -16.95 0.00
N VAL A 750 -5.16 -18.11 -0.65
CA VAL A 750 -5.65 -19.37 -0.07
C VAL A 750 -4.91 -19.70 1.22
N ASN A 751 -3.58 -19.57 1.23
CA ASN A 751 -2.77 -19.81 2.41
C ASN A 751 -3.08 -18.84 3.57
N ARG A 752 -3.34 -17.56 3.29
CA ARG A 752 -3.75 -16.60 4.31
C ARG A 752 -5.12 -16.90 4.90
N LEU A 753 -6.09 -17.22 4.06
CA LEU A 753 -7.43 -17.61 4.52
C LEU A 753 -7.37 -18.94 5.31
N TRP A 754 -6.52 -19.85 4.89
CA TRP A 754 -6.23 -21.07 5.63
C TRP A 754 -5.64 -20.77 7.01
N ALA A 755 -4.61 -19.89 7.08
CA ALA A 755 -3.98 -19.48 8.34
C ALA A 755 -4.98 -18.82 9.30
N GLN A 756 -5.92 -18.03 8.78
CA GLN A 756 -6.98 -17.41 9.58
C GLN A 756 -7.92 -18.45 10.21
N VAL A 757 -8.19 -19.55 9.49
CA VAL A 757 -9.09 -20.62 9.97
C VAL A 757 -8.38 -21.60 10.90
N PHE A 758 -7.13 -21.99 10.57
CA PHE A 758 -6.40 -23.07 11.25
C PHE A 758 -5.24 -22.58 12.14
N GLY A 759 -4.93 -21.28 12.13
CA GLY A 759 -3.89 -20.65 12.94
C GLY A 759 -2.50 -20.62 12.30
N ASN A 760 -2.16 -21.59 11.48
CA ASN A 760 -0.93 -21.64 10.68
C ASN A 760 -1.28 -21.85 9.22
N GLY A 761 -0.51 -21.24 8.32
CA GLY A 761 -0.63 -21.52 6.89
C GLY A 761 -0.18 -22.94 6.54
N LEU A 762 -0.62 -23.43 5.40
CA LEU A 762 -0.03 -24.62 4.78
C LEU A 762 1.46 -24.38 4.48
N VAL A 763 1.81 -23.16 4.10
CA VAL A 763 3.16 -22.58 4.14
C VAL A 763 3.23 -21.68 5.37
N ALA A 764 4.09 -22.00 6.33
CA ALA A 764 4.16 -21.30 7.61
C ALA A 764 4.72 -19.87 7.45
N SER A 765 5.65 -19.64 6.53
CA SER A 765 6.19 -18.33 6.13
C SER A 765 5.22 -17.61 5.18
N THR A 766 4.09 -17.12 5.71
CA THR A 766 3.04 -16.46 4.89
C THR A 766 3.51 -15.23 4.13
N GLU A 767 4.62 -14.64 4.54
CA GLU A 767 5.31 -13.49 3.95
C GLU A 767 6.32 -13.87 2.85
N ASN A 768 6.77 -15.13 2.84
CA ASN A 768 7.82 -15.58 1.93
C ASN A 768 7.53 -16.99 1.41
N PHE A 769 7.24 -17.09 0.12
CA PHE A 769 7.07 -18.32 -0.65
C PHE A 769 8.31 -18.64 -1.50
N GLY A 770 9.32 -17.73 -1.49
CA GLY A 770 10.55 -17.87 -2.24
C GLY A 770 11.42 -19.05 -1.78
N LEU A 771 12.64 -19.10 -2.30
CA LEU A 771 13.58 -20.23 -2.08
C LEU A 771 14.03 -20.41 -0.62
N GLN A 772 13.76 -19.45 0.25
CA GLN A 772 14.02 -19.50 1.70
C GLN A 772 12.73 -19.73 2.52
N SER A 773 11.64 -20.12 1.86
CA SER A 773 10.38 -20.45 2.56
C SER A 773 10.41 -21.83 3.19
N ASP A 774 9.51 -22.06 4.15
CA ASP A 774 9.15 -23.40 4.55
C ASP A 774 8.41 -24.12 3.40
N ASP A 775 8.68 -25.42 3.24
CA ASP A 775 7.89 -26.24 2.32
C ASP A 775 6.45 -26.35 2.81
N PRO A 776 5.47 -26.36 1.88
CA PRO A 776 4.07 -26.58 2.24
C PRO A 776 3.89 -27.93 2.95
N THR A 777 3.18 -27.94 4.07
CA THR A 777 2.85 -29.19 4.78
C THR A 777 2.02 -30.14 3.91
N HIS A 778 1.15 -29.59 3.06
CA HIS A 778 0.24 -30.30 2.16
C HIS A 778 0.27 -29.64 0.77
N PRO A 779 1.34 -29.83 -0.03
CA PRO A 779 1.52 -29.12 -1.31
C PRO A 779 0.38 -29.39 -2.30
N GLU A 780 -0.07 -30.65 -2.42
CA GLU A 780 -1.14 -31.04 -3.34
C GLU A 780 -2.49 -30.41 -2.93
N LEU A 781 -2.73 -30.25 -1.62
CA LEU A 781 -3.93 -29.57 -1.11
C LEU A 781 -3.88 -28.06 -1.42
N LEU A 782 -2.72 -27.42 -1.19
CA LEU A 782 -2.54 -26.00 -1.49
C LEU A 782 -2.82 -25.70 -2.97
N ASP A 783 -2.28 -26.53 -3.85
CA ASP A 783 -2.48 -26.44 -5.30
C ASP A 783 -3.96 -26.64 -5.68
N THR A 784 -4.57 -27.69 -5.15
CA THR A 784 -5.97 -28.04 -5.40
C THR A 784 -6.90 -26.91 -4.96
N LEU A 785 -6.70 -26.37 -3.75
CA LEU A 785 -7.49 -25.25 -3.24
C LEU A 785 -7.27 -23.97 -4.05
N ALA A 786 -6.04 -23.69 -4.50
CA ALA A 786 -5.73 -22.53 -5.34
C ALA A 786 -6.43 -22.63 -6.71
N VAL A 787 -6.41 -23.81 -7.36
CA VAL A 787 -7.12 -24.06 -8.62
C VAL A 787 -8.63 -23.99 -8.43
N ASP A 788 -9.17 -24.60 -7.37
CA ASP A 788 -10.61 -24.57 -7.06
C ASP A 788 -11.09 -23.14 -6.78
N PHE A 789 -10.29 -22.32 -6.08
CA PHE A 789 -10.60 -20.94 -5.77
C PHE A 789 -10.71 -20.08 -7.05
N VAL A 790 -9.75 -20.23 -7.97
CA VAL A 790 -9.78 -19.56 -9.28
C VAL A 790 -10.98 -20.00 -10.10
N ARG A 791 -11.20 -21.32 -10.24
CA ARG A 791 -12.35 -21.87 -10.99
C ARG A 791 -13.69 -21.50 -10.40
N GLY A 792 -13.76 -21.34 -9.08
CA GLY A 792 -14.94 -20.89 -8.35
C GLY A 792 -15.18 -19.37 -8.43
N GLY A 793 -14.47 -18.64 -9.32
CA GLY A 793 -14.61 -17.18 -9.51
C GLY A 793 -14.02 -16.36 -8.39
N TRP A 794 -12.92 -16.81 -7.80
CA TRP A 794 -12.20 -16.08 -6.75
C TRP A 794 -13.06 -15.75 -5.52
N ASN A 795 -13.97 -16.65 -5.18
CA ASN A 795 -15.03 -16.48 -4.19
C ASN A 795 -14.53 -16.76 -2.76
N THR A 796 -14.23 -15.69 -2.00
CA THR A 796 -13.69 -15.77 -0.63
C THR A 796 -14.65 -16.42 0.34
N LYS A 797 -15.97 -16.06 0.31
CA LYS A 797 -16.97 -16.64 1.21
C LYS A 797 -17.16 -18.14 0.96
N ALA A 798 -17.15 -18.56 -0.30
CA ALA A 798 -17.28 -19.99 -0.64
C ALA A 798 -16.09 -20.81 -0.13
N LEU A 799 -14.86 -20.29 -0.24
CA LEU A 799 -13.69 -20.96 0.31
C LEU A 799 -13.76 -21.05 1.85
N LEU A 800 -14.04 -19.95 2.53
CA LEU A 800 -14.17 -19.95 4.00
C LEU A 800 -15.29 -20.88 4.47
N ARG A 801 -16.45 -20.89 3.80
CA ARG A 801 -17.55 -21.82 4.07
C ARG A 801 -17.08 -23.26 4.01
N ARG A 802 -16.36 -23.62 2.93
CA ARG A 802 -15.81 -24.97 2.74
C ARG A 802 -14.86 -25.36 3.87
N LEU A 803 -13.93 -24.46 4.25
CA LEU A 803 -12.94 -24.72 5.31
C LEU A 803 -13.60 -24.96 6.67
N VAL A 804 -14.54 -24.09 7.09
CA VAL A 804 -15.15 -24.19 8.44
C VAL A 804 -16.19 -25.31 8.58
N LEU A 805 -16.70 -25.83 7.46
CA LEU A 805 -17.61 -27.00 7.45
C LEU A 805 -16.87 -28.34 7.35
N SER A 806 -15.56 -28.36 7.05
CA SER A 806 -14.74 -29.56 6.91
C SER A 806 -14.70 -30.39 8.20
N ALA A 807 -14.48 -31.69 8.07
CA ALA A 807 -14.24 -32.56 9.21
C ALA A 807 -12.97 -32.12 9.97
N THR A 808 -11.96 -31.65 9.28
CA THR A 808 -10.73 -31.09 9.84
C THR A 808 -10.99 -29.96 10.83
N PHE A 809 -11.84 -29.00 10.48
CA PHE A 809 -12.19 -27.87 11.37
C PHE A 809 -13.10 -28.28 12.53
N ARG A 810 -13.94 -29.28 12.32
CA ARG A 810 -14.90 -29.76 13.33
C ARG A 810 -14.28 -30.60 14.45
N GLN A 811 -13.01 -30.98 14.38
CA GLN A 811 -12.31 -31.75 15.41
C GLN A 811 -12.22 -31.03 16.76
N ALA A 812 -12.21 -31.76 17.85
CA ALA A 812 -11.81 -31.26 19.16
C ALA A 812 -10.32 -30.88 19.15
N SER A 813 -9.96 -29.84 19.90
CA SER A 813 -8.58 -29.32 19.96
C SER A 813 -7.69 -30.09 20.95
N THR A 814 -8.25 -30.98 21.77
CA THR A 814 -7.51 -31.76 22.76
C THR A 814 -6.64 -32.80 22.07
N PRO A 815 -5.31 -32.77 22.22
CA PRO A 815 -4.44 -33.73 21.60
C PRO A 815 -4.53 -35.10 22.27
N THR A 816 -4.47 -36.16 21.48
CA THR A 816 -4.16 -37.50 22.00
C THR A 816 -2.71 -37.56 22.49
N ALA A 817 -2.31 -38.56 23.29
CA ALA A 817 -0.92 -38.77 23.73
C ALA A 817 0.04 -38.85 22.52
N ALA A 818 -0.32 -39.65 21.53
CA ALA A 818 0.46 -39.80 20.30
C ALA A 818 0.57 -38.50 19.48
N ALA A 819 -0.52 -37.71 19.37
CA ALA A 819 -0.50 -36.46 18.67
C ALA A 819 0.33 -35.38 19.42
N ARG A 820 0.37 -35.41 20.75
CA ARG A 820 1.21 -34.51 21.55
C ARG A 820 2.69 -34.79 21.36
N GLU A 821 3.05 -36.07 21.28
CA GLU A 821 4.43 -36.52 21.09
C GLU A 821 4.93 -36.30 19.67
N LYS A 822 4.19 -36.76 18.66
CA LYS A 822 4.62 -36.82 17.27
C LYS A 822 4.42 -35.47 16.51
N ASP A 823 3.36 -34.71 16.87
CA ASP A 823 2.98 -33.49 16.19
C ASP A 823 2.53 -32.41 17.19
N PRO A 824 3.45 -31.93 18.05
CA PRO A 824 3.11 -30.92 19.04
C PRO A 824 2.57 -29.61 18.39
N ALA A 825 3.05 -29.25 17.20
CA ALA A 825 2.63 -28.06 16.47
C ALA A 825 1.35 -28.25 15.62
N ASN A 826 0.73 -29.44 15.63
CA ASN A 826 -0.43 -29.79 14.83
C ASN A 826 -0.24 -29.54 13.31
N ARG A 827 0.93 -29.84 12.78
CA ARG A 827 1.26 -29.65 11.36
C ARG A 827 0.43 -30.53 10.43
N TRP A 828 0.03 -31.71 10.87
CA TRP A 828 -0.81 -32.68 10.14
C TRP A 828 -2.29 -32.56 10.47
N LEU A 829 -2.69 -31.56 11.29
CA LEU A 829 -4.08 -31.25 11.60
C LEU A 829 -4.90 -32.46 12.10
N ALA A 830 -4.26 -33.36 12.88
CA ALA A 830 -4.93 -34.50 13.51
C ALA A 830 -5.84 -34.10 14.70
N ARG A 831 -5.93 -32.81 15.01
CA ARG A 831 -6.85 -32.21 15.99
C ARG A 831 -7.32 -30.83 15.50
N GLY A 832 -8.40 -30.31 16.08
CA GLY A 832 -8.93 -28.98 15.80
C GLY A 832 -7.94 -27.87 16.14
N PRO A 833 -8.04 -26.68 15.49
CA PRO A 833 -7.16 -25.56 15.74
C PRO A 833 -7.33 -24.99 17.17
N VAL A 834 -6.25 -24.44 17.69
CA VAL A 834 -6.26 -23.55 18.86
C VAL A 834 -5.72 -22.19 18.42
N LEU A 835 -6.59 -21.17 18.43
CA LEU A 835 -6.24 -19.84 18.00
C LEU A 835 -6.18 -18.90 19.21
N ARG A 836 -5.06 -18.21 19.39
CA ARG A 836 -5.05 -17.07 20.31
C ARG A 836 -5.78 -15.91 19.66
N LEU A 837 -6.63 -15.25 20.43
CA LEU A 837 -7.41 -14.11 19.93
C LEU A 837 -6.49 -12.90 19.68
N THR A 838 -6.76 -12.15 18.63
CA THR A 838 -6.05 -10.88 18.35
C THR A 838 -6.43 -9.79 19.35
N SER A 839 -5.63 -8.74 19.43
CA SER A 839 -5.90 -7.57 20.28
C SER A 839 -7.31 -7.02 20.08
N GLU A 840 -7.76 -6.93 18.83
CA GLU A 840 -9.08 -6.45 18.46
C GLU A 840 -10.19 -7.38 18.98
N MET A 841 -10.01 -8.70 18.82
CA MET A 841 -10.98 -9.70 19.30
C MET A 841 -11.10 -9.69 20.82
N ILE A 842 -9.97 -9.59 21.53
CA ILE A 842 -9.92 -9.55 23.02
C ILE A 842 -10.70 -8.34 23.54
N ARG A 843 -10.42 -7.15 22.98
CA ARG A 843 -11.10 -5.92 23.39
C ARG A 843 -12.59 -5.96 23.04
N ASP A 844 -12.92 -6.34 21.81
CA ASP A 844 -14.31 -6.36 21.33
C ASP A 844 -15.17 -7.39 22.08
N GLN A 845 -14.61 -8.56 22.43
CA GLN A 845 -15.25 -9.56 23.27
C GLN A 845 -15.60 -9.02 24.67
N ALA A 846 -14.68 -8.28 25.30
CA ALA A 846 -14.93 -7.69 26.62
C ALA A 846 -16.08 -6.66 26.57
N LEU A 847 -16.08 -5.79 25.55
CA LEU A 847 -17.15 -4.82 25.33
C LEU A 847 -18.49 -5.50 25.02
N LEU A 848 -18.50 -6.57 24.23
CA LEU A 848 -19.71 -7.34 23.91
C LEU A 848 -20.28 -8.02 25.16
N ALA A 849 -19.45 -8.69 25.96
CA ALA A 849 -19.88 -9.36 27.20
C ALA A 849 -20.45 -8.36 28.21
N ALA A 850 -19.83 -7.18 28.32
CA ALA A 850 -20.29 -6.05 29.14
C ALA A 850 -21.59 -5.41 28.63
N GLY A 851 -22.01 -5.68 27.37
CA GLY A 851 -23.17 -5.01 26.75
C GLY A 851 -22.92 -3.54 26.38
N THR A 852 -21.65 -3.15 26.21
CA THR A 852 -21.25 -1.76 25.91
C THR A 852 -20.70 -1.56 24.52
N LEU A 853 -20.58 -2.62 23.72
CA LEU A 853 -20.11 -2.55 22.34
C LEU A 853 -21.09 -1.75 21.47
N VAL A 854 -20.59 -0.72 20.80
CA VAL A 854 -21.36 0.11 19.86
C VAL A 854 -21.13 -0.45 18.46
N GLU A 855 -22.15 -1.06 17.88
CA GLU A 855 -22.13 -1.66 16.55
C GLU A 855 -22.52 -0.65 15.46
N LYS A 856 -21.66 0.33 15.23
CA LYS A 856 -21.77 1.29 14.12
C LYS A 856 -20.75 0.94 13.06
N VAL A 857 -21.19 0.49 11.90
CA VAL A 857 -20.33 0.15 10.77
C VAL A 857 -19.86 1.42 10.02
N GLY A 858 -18.58 1.46 9.66
CA GLY A 858 -18.01 2.51 8.81
C GLY A 858 -17.85 3.88 9.46
N GLY A 859 -17.45 4.86 8.65
CA GLY A 859 -17.23 6.25 9.06
C GLY A 859 -15.88 6.49 9.73
N ASP A 860 -15.65 7.71 10.16
CA ASP A 860 -14.36 8.15 10.72
C ASP A 860 -13.92 7.33 11.93
N SER A 861 -12.61 7.24 12.14
CA SER A 861 -12.00 6.58 13.30
C SER A 861 -12.30 7.34 14.58
N ALA A 862 -12.51 6.62 15.68
CA ALA A 862 -12.90 7.15 16.97
C ALA A 862 -11.88 6.83 18.04
N GLN A 863 -11.88 7.61 19.13
CA GLN A 863 -11.05 7.32 20.30
C GLN A 863 -11.50 6.02 20.98
N GLU A 864 -10.64 5.38 21.76
CA GLU A 864 -10.92 4.10 22.43
C GLU A 864 -12.19 4.14 23.31
N ASN A 865 -12.47 5.28 23.94
CA ASN A 865 -13.65 5.47 24.80
C ASN A 865 -14.98 5.46 24.06
N ALA A 866 -14.99 5.54 22.73
CA ALA A 866 -16.23 5.45 21.93
C ALA A 866 -16.83 4.03 21.91
N ARG A 867 -16.11 3.03 22.42
CA ARG A 867 -16.56 1.62 22.56
C ARG A 867 -17.06 0.98 21.25
N ARG A 868 -16.64 1.51 20.13
CA ARG A 868 -16.84 0.88 18.82
C ARG A 868 -15.93 -0.35 18.67
N ARG A 869 -16.18 -1.16 17.67
CA ARG A 869 -15.27 -2.24 17.28
C ARG A 869 -13.84 -1.70 17.09
N SER A 870 -12.85 -2.47 17.51
CA SER A 870 -11.44 -2.06 17.58
C SER A 870 -10.84 -1.64 16.26
N LEU A 871 -11.35 -2.16 15.13
CA LEU A 871 -10.91 -1.71 13.80
C LEU A 871 -11.22 -0.23 13.52
N TYR A 872 -12.13 0.40 14.26
CA TYR A 872 -12.46 1.82 14.16
C TYR A 872 -11.72 2.69 15.18
N THR A 873 -10.89 2.11 16.04
CA THR A 873 -10.10 2.88 17.00
C THR A 873 -9.07 3.70 16.25
N PHE A 874 -9.00 5.01 16.58
CA PHE A 874 -8.02 5.93 16.00
C PHE A 874 -6.60 5.40 16.22
N ARG A 875 -5.85 5.26 15.13
CA ARG A 875 -4.51 4.69 15.13
C ARG A 875 -3.49 5.71 14.69
N LYS A 876 -2.83 6.33 15.67
CA LYS A 876 -1.66 7.15 15.43
C LYS A 876 -0.48 6.23 15.07
N ARG A 877 0.22 6.50 13.97
CA ARG A 877 1.25 5.60 13.46
C ARG A 877 2.47 5.55 14.36
N THR A 878 2.92 6.72 14.87
CA THR A 878 4.08 6.82 15.78
C THR A 878 3.77 6.44 17.22
N ALA A 879 2.48 6.41 17.60
CA ALA A 879 2.03 6.06 18.94
C ALA A 879 0.71 5.27 18.84
N PRO A 880 0.73 4.02 18.34
CA PRO A 880 -0.46 3.17 18.33
C PRO A 880 -0.94 2.90 19.75
N PRO A 881 -2.23 2.56 19.98
CA PRO A 881 -2.72 2.26 21.31
C PRO A 881 -1.93 1.15 22.01
N ASP A 882 -1.33 1.46 23.18
CA ASP A 882 -0.49 0.52 23.95
C ASP A 882 -1.24 -0.78 24.28
N SER A 883 -2.54 -0.66 24.58
CA SER A 883 -3.42 -1.81 24.84
C SER A 883 -3.48 -2.80 23.67
N MET A 884 -3.31 -2.32 22.43
CA MET A 884 -3.30 -3.18 21.26
C MET A 884 -1.89 -3.75 20.98
N LEU A 885 -0.84 -2.93 21.14
CA LEU A 885 0.55 -3.37 20.91
C LEU A 885 0.95 -4.50 21.84
N ILE A 886 0.54 -4.45 23.11
CA ILE A 886 0.80 -5.49 24.11
C ILE A 886 0.22 -6.85 23.69
N PHE A 887 -0.86 -6.85 22.90
CA PHE A 887 -1.46 -8.06 22.31
C PHE A 887 -1.06 -8.26 20.84
N ASP A 888 0.15 -7.91 20.49
CA ASP A 888 0.78 -8.16 19.18
C ASP A 888 0.10 -7.51 17.97
N ALA A 889 -0.65 -6.42 18.16
CA ALA A 889 -1.13 -5.64 17.03
C ALA A 889 0.05 -5.02 16.27
N GLY A 890 0.02 -5.04 14.96
CA GLY A 890 1.07 -4.45 14.13
C GLY A 890 1.21 -2.94 14.31
N SER A 891 2.41 -2.39 14.14
CA SER A 891 2.63 -0.94 14.09
C SER A 891 1.99 -0.30 12.87
N ARG A 892 1.90 -1.03 11.76
CA ARG A 892 1.45 -0.57 10.43
C ARG A 892 2.31 0.55 9.85
N GLU A 893 3.56 0.65 10.28
CA GLU A 893 4.53 1.53 9.63
C GLU A 893 4.94 1.03 8.26
N VAL A 894 5.05 -0.28 8.14
CA VAL A 894 5.35 -1.02 6.91
C VAL A 894 4.30 -2.13 6.69
N CYS A 895 4.29 -2.72 5.50
CA CYS A 895 3.47 -3.90 5.21
C CYS A 895 3.77 -5.04 6.19
N GLN A 896 2.74 -5.55 6.86
CA GLN A 896 2.87 -6.62 7.85
C GLN A 896 2.02 -7.83 7.44
N PRO A 897 2.60 -8.84 6.80
CA PRO A 897 1.88 -10.04 6.35
C PRO A 897 1.46 -10.98 7.47
N ARG A 898 2.18 -10.97 8.60
CA ARG A 898 1.93 -11.82 9.76
C ARG A 898 2.20 -11.07 11.06
N ARG A 899 1.34 -11.26 12.06
CA ARG A 899 1.57 -10.80 13.44
C ARG A 899 2.32 -11.88 14.24
N LEU A 900 3.05 -11.46 15.24
CA LEU A 900 3.52 -12.34 16.30
C LEU A 900 2.33 -12.88 17.10
N ASN A 901 2.52 -13.94 17.84
CA ASN A 901 1.48 -14.54 18.68
C ASN A 901 2.11 -14.93 20.03
N THR A 902 2.25 -13.92 20.90
CA THR A 902 2.92 -14.06 22.19
C THR A 902 1.93 -14.32 23.32
N ASN A 903 2.44 -14.85 24.42
CA ASN A 903 1.71 -14.97 25.68
C ASN A 903 2.62 -14.50 26.82
N THR A 904 2.45 -13.26 27.26
CA THR A 904 3.31 -12.61 28.25
C THR A 904 2.56 -12.29 29.53
N PRO A 905 3.26 -12.23 30.69
CA PRO A 905 2.64 -11.78 31.96
C PRO A 905 2.03 -10.37 31.85
N LEU A 906 2.61 -9.49 31.03
CA LEU A 906 2.11 -8.13 30.83
C LEU A 906 0.70 -8.13 30.20
N GLN A 907 0.41 -9.05 29.30
CA GLN A 907 -0.94 -9.21 28.74
C GLN A 907 -1.98 -9.54 29.82
N ALA A 908 -1.66 -10.43 30.76
CA ALA A 908 -2.53 -10.75 31.90
C ALA A 908 -2.74 -9.52 32.82
N LEU A 909 -1.67 -8.76 33.10
CA LEU A 909 -1.75 -7.53 33.90
C LEU A 909 -2.62 -6.47 33.24
N VAL A 910 -2.56 -6.31 31.93
CA VAL A 910 -3.44 -5.38 31.19
C VAL A 910 -4.91 -5.81 31.30
N LEU A 911 -5.23 -7.09 31.14
CA LEU A 911 -6.62 -7.59 31.28
C LEU A 911 -7.21 -7.36 32.68
N LEU A 912 -6.35 -7.34 33.71
CA LEU A 912 -6.79 -7.13 35.10
C LEU A 912 -6.86 -5.65 35.51
N ASN A 913 -5.98 -4.78 34.92
CA ASN A 913 -5.78 -3.43 35.46
C ASN A 913 -6.14 -2.30 34.48
N ASN A 914 -6.20 -2.56 33.17
CA ASN A 914 -6.54 -1.51 32.22
C ASN A 914 -8.00 -1.04 32.44
N PRO A 915 -8.27 0.27 32.47
CA PRO A 915 -9.58 0.83 32.80
C PRO A 915 -10.74 0.27 31.95
N LEU A 916 -10.51 -0.01 30.66
CA LEU A 916 -11.54 -0.54 29.77
C LEU A 916 -11.96 -1.96 30.20
N PHE A 917 -10.99 -2.84 30.52
CA PHE A 917 -11.30 -4.21 30.94
C PHE A 917 -11.89 -4.24 32.36
N ALA A 918 -11.39 -3.38 33.26
CA ALA A 918 -11.95 -3.23 34.62
C ALA A 918 -13.41 -2.74 34.56
N GLU A 919 -13.73 -1.74 33.76
CA GLU A 919 -15.10 -1.27 33.55
C GLU A 919 -15.96 -2.35 32.89
N SER A 920 -15.45 -3.08 31.90
CA SER A 920 -16.17 -4.18 31.26
C SER A 920 -16.51 -5.29 32.27
N ALA A 921 -15.58 -5.62 33.17
CA ALA A 921 -15.80 -6.59 34.23
C ALA A 921 -16.90 -6.13 35.21
N GLN A 922 -16.90 -4.84 35.60
CA GLN A 922 -17.89 -4.25 36.43
C GLN A 922 -19.31 -4.28 35.80
N LYS A 923 -19.39 -3.94 34.50
CA LYS A 923 -20.64 -3.99 33.72
C LYS A 923 -21.17 -5.42 33.57
N LEU A 924 -20.27 -6.39 33.31
CA LEU A 924 -20.65 -7.79 33.25
C LEU A 924 -21.16 -8.30 34.60
N ALA A 925 -20.45 -7.97 35.70
CA ALA A 925 -20.92 -8.33 37.07
C ALA A 925 -22.31 -7.76 37.38
N ALA A 926 -22.54 -6.48 37.08
CA ALA A 926 -23.83 -5.85 37.23
C ALA A 926 -24.93 -6.56 36.40
N LYS A 927 -24.61 -6.90 35.13
CA LYS A 927 -25.53 -7.59 34.20
C LYS A 927 -25.95 -8.98 34.74
N VAL A 928 -24.98 -9.82 35.14
CA VAL A 928 -25.32 -11.16 35.65
C VAL A 928 -26.04 -11.12 37.01
N ALA A 929 -25.77 -10.10 37.84
CA ALA A 929 -26.47 -9.92 39.11
C ALA A 929 -27.95 -9.54 38.93
N THR A 930 -28.36 -9.02 37.76
CA THR A 930 -29.80 -8.77 37.48
C THR A 930 -30.55 -10.04 37.10
N VAL A 931 -29.84 -11.10 36.68
CA VAL A 931 -30.45 -12.35 36.19
C VAL A 931 -30.73 -13.34 37.35
N THR A 932 -29.81 -13.42 38.30
CA THR A 932 -29.91 -14.33 39.45
C THR A 932 -29.25 -13.72 40.68
N SER A 933 -29.79 -14.03 41.88
CA SER A 933 -29.21 -13.63 43.17
C SER A 933 -28.22 -14.65 43.74
N ASN A 934 -28.17 -15.89 43.19
CA ASN A 934 -27.27 -16.93 43.65
C ASN A 934 -25.84 -16.68 43.09
N PRO A 935 -24.83 -16.49 43.95
CA PRO A 935 -23.46 -16.22 43.51
C PRO A 935 -22.87 -17.29 42.60
N ARG A 936 -23.17 -18.56 42.83
CA ARG A 936 -22.69 -19.67 41.99
C ARG A 936 -23.24 -19.54 40.57
N ASP A 937 -24.53 -19.24 40.43
CA ASP A 937 -25.18 -19.09 39.13
C ASP A 937 -24.71 -17.81 38.44
N GLN A 938 -24.42 -16.71 39.17
CA GLN A 938 -23.83 -15.48 38.65
C GLN A 938 -22.44 -15.76 38.03
N ILE A 939 -21.59 -16.50 38.76
CA ILE A 939 -20.25 -16.91 38.30
C ILE A 939 -20.33 -17.78 37.06
N ALA A 940 -21.21 -18.79 37.08
CA ALA A 940 -21.41 -19.69 35.94
C ALA A 940 -21.90 -18.92 34.70
N LEU A 941 -22.84 -17.99 34.86
CA LEU A 941 -23.38 -17.16 33.80
C LEU A 941 -22.30 -16.20 33.23
N ALA A 942 -21.48 -15.58 34.08
CA ALA A 942 -20.39 -14.73 33.67
C ALA A 942 -19.40 -15.52 32.83
N PHE A 943 -19.01 -16.71 33.30
CA PHE A 943 -18.09 -17.58 32.56
C PHE A 943 -18.69 -18.02 31.19
N ARG A 944 -19.95 -18.46 31.17
CA ARG A 944 -20.64 -18.84 29.93
C ARG A 944 -20.76 -17.68 28.95
N THR A 945 -21.03 -16.48 29.42
CA THR A 945 -21.13 -15.26 28.58
C THR A 945 -19.81 -14.96 27.86
N VAL A 946 -18.66 -15.13 28.52
CA VAL A 946 -17.36 -14.82 27.94
C VAL A 946 -16.82 -16.01 27.16
N CYS A 947 -16.90 -17.24 27.70
CA CYS A 947 -16.26 -18.43 27.17
C CYS A 947 -17.16 -19.29 26.27
N THR A 948 -18.48 -19.00 26.17
CA THR A 948 -19.49 -19.68 25.31
C THR A 948 -19.81 -21.13 25.74
N ARG A 949 -19.15 -21.64 26.74
CA ARG A 949 -19.35 -22.98 27.33
C ARG A 949 -19.57 -22.93 28.82
N GLU A 950 -20.09 -24.00 29.39
CA GLU A 950 -20.15 -24.14 30.83
C GLU A 950 -18.74 -24.24 31.45
N ALA A 951 -18.60 -23.69 32.67
CA ALA A 951 -17.38 -23.85 33.45
C ALA A 951 -17.22 -25.30 33.87
N ARG A 952 -16.02 -25.86 33.71
CA ARG A 952 -15.71 -27.19 34.28
C ARG A 952 -15.84 -27.13 35.80
N PRO A 953 -16.13 -28.29 36.48
CA PRO A 953 -16.23 -28.30 37.94
C PRO A 953 -15.03 -27.66 38.66
N THR A 954 -13.81 -27.92 38.19
CA THR A 954 -12.57 -27.35 38.74
C THR A 954 -12.45 -25.86 38.52
N GLU A 955 -12.87 -25.34 37.34
CA GLU A 955 -12.90 -23.89 37.02
C GLU A 955 -13.94 -23.18 37.92
N LEU A 956 -15.13 -23.75 38.02
CA LEU A 956 -16.20 -23.17 38.81
C LEU A 956 -15.83 -23.12 40.31
N THR A 957 -15.27 -24.20 40.87
CA THR A 957 -14.81 -24.26 42.26
C THR A 957 -13.72 -23.22 42.55
N ALA A 958 -12.77 -23.03 41.61
CA ALA A 958 -11.71 -22.03 41.74
C ALA A 958 -12.27 -20.60 41.76
N LEU A 959 -13.26 -20.31 40.89
CA LEU A 959 -13.92 -18.99 40.81
C LEU A 959 -14.82 -18.73 42.04
N GLU A 960 -15.53 -19.75 42.57
CA GLU A 960 -16.30 -19.66 43.81
C GLU A 960 -15.39 -19.36 45.01
N ARG A 961 -14.25 -20.01 45.11
CA ARG A 961 -13.26 -19.71 46.12
C ARG A 961 -12.76 -18.28 46.03
N LEU A 962 -12.36 -17.85 44.81
CA LEU A 962 -11.94 -16.46 44.58
C LEU A 962 -13.02 -15.47 45.02
N TYR A 963 -14.29 -15.72 44.67
CA TYR A 963 -15.40 -14.87 45.09
C TYR A 963 -15.52 -14.77 46.63
N ALA A 964 -15.46 -15.91 47.34
CA ALA A 964 -15.51 -15.97 48.78
C ALA A 964 -14.37 -15.21 49.46
N ASP A 965 -13.13 -15.48 49.00
CA ASP A 965 -11.90 -14.85 49.51
C ASP A 965 -11.96 -13.30 49.30
N GLN A 966 -12.33 -12.86 48.09
CA GLN A 966 -12.42 -11.42 47.77
C GLN A 966 -13.57 -10.72 48.54
N LYS A 967 -14.70 -11.38 48.72
CA LYS A 967 -15.82 -10.85 49.51
C LYS A 967 -15.41 -10.63 50.97
N ALA A 968 -14.71 -11.64 51.57
CA ALA A 968 -14.17 -11.54 52.91
C ALA A 968 -13.13 -10.41 53.07
N LEU A 969 -12.23 -10.31 52.11
CA LEU A 969 -11.17 -9.27 52.09
C LEU A 969 -11.80 -7.85 52.07
N VAL A 970 -12.74 -7.59 51.15
CA VAL A 970 -13.39 -6.29 51.02
C VAL A 970 -14.25 -5.97 52.25
N ALA A 971 -14.90 -6.97 52.85
CA ALA A 971 -15.67 -6.79 54.07
C ALA A 971 -14.81 -6.46 55.30
N ALA A 972 -13.53 -6.92 55.29
CA ALA A 972 -12.54 -6.66 56.35
C ALA A 972 -11.79 -5.32 56.14
N GLU A 973 -11.85 -4.71 54.95
CA GLU A 973 -11.27 -3.37 54.74
C GLU A 973 -12.01 -2.36 55.64
N VAL A 974 -11.31 -1.83 56.63
CA VAL A 974 -11.82 -0.77 57.49
C VAL A 974 -12.12 0.45 56.61
N PRO A 975 -13.31 1.06 56.71
CA PRO A 975 -13.60 2.29 55.99
C PRO A 975 -12.50 3.33 56.23
N ALA A 976 -11.97 3.91 55.21
CA ALA A 976 -11.01 5.01 55.36
C ALA A 976 -11.66 6.11 56.25
N PRO A 977 -10.91 6.73 57.21
CA PRO A 977 -11.48 7.79 58.00
C PRO A 977 -12.14 8.84 57.09
N PRO A 978 -13.29 9.40 57.45
CA PRO A 978 -13.95 10.39 56.63
C PRO A 978 -12.97 11.51 56.30
N PRO A 979 -12.91 11.97 55.06
CA PRO A 979 -12.04 13.07 54.70
C PRO A 979 -12.35 14.26 55.59
N PRO A 980 -11.36 15.08 55.97
CA PRO A 980 -11.56 16.26 56.82
C PRO A 980 -12.71 17.07 56.22
N ALA A 981 -13.58 17.58 57.08
CA ALA A 981 -14.86 18.23 56.69
C ALA A 981 -14.55 19.25 55.56
N PRO A 982 -15.27 19.17 54.43
CA PRO A 982 -15.00 20.07 53.34
C PRO A 982 -15.34 21.50 53.73
N ASP A 983 -14.45 22.43 53.39
CA ASP A 983 -14.78 23.85 53.34
C ASP A 983 -16.10 24.02 52.58
N ALA A 984 -17.02 24.81 53.15
CA ALA A 984 -18.46 24.88 52.83
C ALA A 984 -18.82 25.26 51.37
N LYS A 985 -17.93 25.09 50.40
CA LYS A 985 -18.12 25.48 48.97
C LYS A 985 -18.08 24.34 47.95
N THR A 986 -17.81 23.10 48.33
CA THR A 986 -17.85 21.96 47.40
C THR A 986 -18.64 20.79 47.99
N LYS A 987 -19.93 20.65 47.61
CA LYS A 987 -20.72 19.43 47.85
C LYS A 987 -20.18 18.31 46.93
N LYS A 988 -19.08 17.66 47.29
CA LYS A 988 -18.78 16.33 46.74
C LYS A 988 -19.63 15.31 47.45
N ALA A 989 -20.49 14.59 46.71
CA ALA A 989 -21.26 13.48 47.24
C ALA A 989 -20.31 12.46 47.87
N VAL A 990 -20.54 12.09 49.14
CA VAL A 990 -19.84 10.98 49.81
C VAL A 990 -20.14 9.71 49.05
N ALA A 991 -19.11 9.04 48.48
CA ALA A 991 -19.28 7.80 47.78
C ALA A 991 -19.85 6.75 48.72
N LYS A 992 -20.98 6.11 48.29
CA LYS A 992 -21.62 5.01 49.05
C LYS A 992 -20.59 3.87 49.19
N PRO A 993 -20.45 3.22 50.37
CA PRO A 993 -19.53 2.11 50.53
C PRO A 993 -19.75 1.06 49.45
N ALA A 994 -18.67 0.52 48.85
CA ALA A 994 -18.78 -0.49 47.82
C ALA A 994 -19.41 -1.78 48.42
N ASP A 995 -20.39 -2.36 47.76
CA ASP A 995 -20.95 -3.66 48.14
C ASP A 995 -19.91 -4.76 47.99
N PRO A 996 -19.48 -5.44 49.09
CA PRO A 996 -18.44 -6.47 49.02
C PRO A 996 -18.77 -7.63 48.04
N ALA A 997 -20.05 -7.96 47.90
CA ALA A 997 -20.47 -9.00 46.97
C ALA A 997 -20.27 -8.57 45.50
N MET A 998 -20.62 -7.33 45.18
CA MET A 998 -20.46 -6.78 43.83
C MET A 998 -18.97 -6.59 43.46
N VAL A 999 -18.12 -6.14 44.39
CA VAL A 999 -16.70 -6.03 44.18
C VAL A 999 -16.07 -7.40 43.93
N ALA A 1000 -16.42 -8.41 44.75
CA ALA A 1000 -15.94 -9.78 44.58
C ALA A 1000 -16.39 -10.34 43.22
N LEU A 1001 -17.65 -10.16 42.82
CA LEU A 1001 -18.15 -10.60 41.51
C LEU A 1001 -17.41 -9.89 40.33
N THR A 1002 -17.12 -8.60 40.46
CA THR A 1002 -16.33 -7.82 39.50
C THR A 1002 -14.93 -8.41 39.32
N ARG A 1003 -14.25 -8.77 40.44
CA ARG A 1003 -12.91 -9.40 40.38
C ARG A 1003 -12.94 -10.78 39.74
N VAL A 1004 -14.03 -11.56 39.99
CA VAL A 1004 -14.27 -12.83 39.30
C VAL A 1004 -14.43 -12.60 37.79
N CYS A 1005 -15.27 -11.63 37.37
CA CYS A 1005 -15.43 -11.30 35.94
C CYS A 1005 -14.13 -10.88 35.28
N ALA A 1006 -13.29 -10.06 35.95
CA ALA A 1006 -11.96 -9.68 35.47
C ALA A 1006 -11.04 -10.90 35.30
N THR A 1007 -11.07 -11.84 36.26
CA THR A 1007 -10.31 -13.11 36.17
C THR A 1007 -10.78 -13.97 35.02
N VAL A 1008 -12.08 -14.03 34.76
CA VAL A 1008 -12.63 -14.73 33.58
C VAL A 1008 -12.09 -14.12 32.28
N PHE A 1009 -12.08 -12.79 32.13
CA PHE A 1009 -11.46 -12.14 30.96
C PHE A 1009 -9.99 -12.46 30.79
N ALA A 1010 -9.24 -12.61 31.89
CA ALA A 1010 -7.82 -12.94 31.88
C ALA A 1010 -7.53 -14.45 31.72
N SER A 1011 -8.56 -15.30 31.73
CA SER A 1011 -8.40 -16.75 31.61
C SER A 1011 -8.01 -17.18 30.20
N ASP A 1012 -7.24 -18.26 30.08
CA ASP A 1012 -6.90 -18.88 28.79
C ASP A 1012 -8.16 -19.25 27.97
N ALA A 1013 -9.25 -19.66 28.65
CA ALA A 1013 -10.53 -19.96 28.00
C ALA A 1013 -11.17 -18.72 27.31
N ALA A 1014 -10.92 -17.53 27.81
CA ALA A 1014 -11.42 -16.30 27.22
C ALA A 1014 -10.55 -15.82 26.05
N VAL A 1015 -9.21 -15.93 26.17
CA VAL A 1015 -8.25 -15.37 25.18
C VAL A 1015 -7.82 -16.35 24.10
N THR A 1016 -8.39 -17.57 24.10
CA THR A 1016 -8.16 -18.58 23.04
C THR A 1016 -9.50 -19.08 22.47
N SER A 1017 -9.45 -19.51 21.20
CA SER A 1017 -10.51 -20.29 20.56
C SER A 1017 -10.03 -21.74 20.49
N ARG A 1018 -10.65 -22.64 21.23
CA ARG A 1018 -10.30 -24.07 21.27
C ARG A 1018 -11.34 -24.91 20.57
#